data_7c8b2f0c00fb98609f37e2c6a40e3429
#
_entry.id   7c8b2f0c00fb98609f37e2c6a40e3429
#
_cell.length_a   1.000
_cell.length_b   1.000
_cell.length_c   1.000
_cell.angle_alpha   90.00
_cell.angle_beta   90.00
_cell.angle_gamma   90.00
#
_symmetry.space_group_name_H-M   'P 1'
#
loop_
_entity.id
_entity.type
_entity.pdbx_description
1 polymer ?
#
loop_
_entity_poly.entity_id
_entity_poly.type
_entity_poly.pdbx_seq_one_letter_code
_entity_poly.pdbx_strand_id
1 'polypeptide(L)'
;MPNTPSPSPDFLLGRDLLSHTGAMRRLHRHRSCQNSGADPMERRNLRILVCLVLVCCGFATIIFRLGAVMAPWDNDSAKLPHPIRAIADAAEKPVITDRHGEILAMDLPAYSPYARPQEMRNPRRAARLLASAIEDASPVELAAAFQNAADNDEPFVWVARYISPREARAVMKRGVVGVEMMATKRRSHPLGSLASHVTGFTDIDGRGLAGMERLASARAEEGRGSGEEIAPVALSLDLRVQHALEEELHATMTKFQGKGAAGVVMDANSGEILAIASLPNFHPDRREMLNEENRFNRATLGVYEFGSVLKPLTYATVMEATPRSEWSALFASRYSTSPMRIPGYTITDYRPKHANVKFAEGMIHSSNVTTAKVMRRIGAPSLRDGFHRLGMAEIAPLELGERGLPQMPAKWGPTESVTASYGHGIAVSPVHIVRAFAAVVNGGVLPSPTLLKGGAAPGARVLSAETSAVMRRLLRLVVLEGTGRKADADGYLVGGKTGTANQVSPSGGYDDNLRIASFVAAFPMDAPRYVTFMMVENPVPSEDSFGFATGGWVAASATRLLVARIAPLLGVLPRDSEEFDTGALNFLNTPDVNAAPFVVVNNETTDYSPGILSVVHNTIDSNVIDNEATDYKPGALSVVHNKTTDNETDTLHGRPSPSLSLNNFNFLRAAPAGISGRGSLEPTTRQSESPLPLMPKAVQEEATNADASPVDESIDAIDAIIADTLSVQPVDETVIPAADETPADITSLIQLVLSGT
;
A
#
# COMPACT_ATOMS: atom_id res chain seq x y z
N MET A 1 52.51 -25.11 -11.15
CA MET A 1 53.95 -24.80 -11.21
C MET A 1 54.13 -23.32 -11.41
N PRO A 2 55.08 -22.71 -10.76
CA PRO A 2 55.38 -22.63 -9.33
C PRO A 2 55.41 -21.15 -8.85
N ASN A 3 55.26 -20.78 -7.66
CA ASN A 3 56.26 -20.50 -6.64
C ASN A 3 55.66 -19.60 -5.56
N THR A 4 55.67 -20.13 -4.38
CA THR A 4 55.82 -19.40 -3.12
C THR A 4 57.25 -18.82 -3.04
N PRO A 5 57.57 -17.87 -2.11
CA PRO A 5 57.52 -18.13 -0.67
C PRO A 5 57.22 -16.94 0.24
N SER A 6 56.81 -17.30 1.46
CA SER A 6 56.92 -16.51 2.69
C SER A 6 58.39 -16.20 3.04
N PRO A 7 58.67 -15.26 3.97
CA PRO A 7 59.04 -15.74 5.29
C PRO A 7 58.53 -14.92 6.49
N SER A 8 58.30 -15.64 7.57
CA SER A 8 58.39 -15.19 8.96
C SER A 8 59.78 -14.73 9.35
N PRO A 9 59.93 -13.99 10.43
CA PRO A 9 60.89 -14.45 11.42
C PRO A 9 60.36 -14.53 12.86
N ASP A 10 60.63 -15.68 13.43
CA ASP A 10 60.81 -15.97 14.82
C ASP A 10 61.67 -14.95 15.55
N PHE A 11 61.40 -14.74 16.84
CA PHE A 11 62.40 -14.47 17.88
C PHE A 11 61.87 -15.09 19.17
N LEU A 12 62.31 -16.16 19.48
CA LEU A 12 63.16 -16.84 20.43
C LEU A 12 63.46 -16.08 21.74
N LEU A 13 63.01 -16.73 22.80
CA LEU A 13 63.78 -17.21 23.95
C LEU A 13 64.35 -16.25 24.95
N GLY A 14 64.06 -16.59 26.18
CA GLY A 14 64.81 -16.24 27.40
C GLY A 14 64.28 -16.96 28.61
N ARG A 15 64.40 -18.29 28.60
CA ARG A 15 64.49 -19.07 29.86
C ARG A 15 65.88 -18.89 30.40
N ASP A 16 65.91 -18.97 31.74
CA ASP A 16 67.01 -19.16 32.65
C ASP A 16 67.41 -17.94 33.50
N LEU A 17 67.11 -18.07 34.77
CA LEU A 17 68.12 -17.98 35.80
C LEU A 17 67.52 -18.24 37.19
N LEU A 18 67.37 -19.53 37.48
CA LEU A 18 67.51 -20.02 38.85
C LEU A 18 68.97 -20.24 39.10
N SER A 19 69.33 -20.00 40.37
CA SER A 19 70.53 -20.32 41.07
C SER A 19 71.56 -19.19 41.19
N HIS A 20 71.61 -18.61 42.39
CA HIS A 20 72.82 -18.61 43.19
C HIS A 20 72.47 -18.37 44.66
N THR A 21 72.35 -19.48 45.39
CA THR A 21 72.63 -19.57 46.83
C THR A 21 74.15 -19.36 47.01
N GLY A 22 74.49 -18.59 47.94
CA GLY A 22 75.81 -18.73 48.48
C GLY A 22 76.43 -17.44 49.10
N ALA A 23 76.67 -17.59 50.33
CA ALA A 23 77.67 -16.90 51.14
C ALA A 23 77.17 -15.87 52.11
N MET A 24 76.73 -16.43 53.20
CA MET A 24 76.94 -15.82 54.52
C MET A 24 78.43 -15.67 54.81
N ARG A 25 78.85 -14.55 55.32
CA ARG A 25 79.78 -14.50 56.48
C ARG A 25 79.86 -13.07 57.03
N ARG A 26 79.30 -12.94 58.21
CA ARG A 26 79.83 -12.24 59.42
C ARG A 26 80.77 -11.06 59.19
N LEU A 27 80.28 -9.92 59.63
CA LEU A 27 81.07 -8.94 60.39
C LEU A 27 80.25 -8.37 61.51
N HIS A 28 80.50 -8.97 62.68
CA HIS A 28 80.22 -8.34 63.96
C HIS A 28 81.18 -7.12 64.10
N ARG A 29 80.58 -5.97 64.29
CA ARG A 29 81.24 -4.90 65.03
C ARG A 29 80.23 -4.13 65.82
N HIS A 30 80.47 -4.23 67.13
CA HIS A 30 79.92 -3.37 68.12
C HIS A 30 79.86 -1.90 67.71
N ARG A 31 78.68 -1.30 67.80
CA ARG A 31 78.57 0.08 68.18
C ARG A 31 77.41 0.24 69.15
N SER A 32 77.78 0.79 70.29
CA SER A 32 77.02 1.11 71.46
C SER A 32 75.72 1.86 71.18
N CYS A 33 74.73 1.50 71.96
CA CYS A 33 73.51 2.28 72.17
C CYS A 33 73.84 3.73 72.53
N GLN A 34 73.44 4.64 71.70
CA GLN A 34 72.98 5.94 72.21
C GLN A 34 71.48 5.98 72.01
N ASN A 35 70.80 5.83 73.12
CA ASN A 35 69.38 6.12 73.26
C ASN A 35 69.18 7.62 73.02
N SER A 36 68.86 8.00 71.75
CA SER A 36 68.24 9.29 71.50
C SER A 36 66.74 9.06 71.64
N GLY A 37 66.25 9.45 72.82
CA GLY A 37 64.84 9.52 73.11
C GLY A 37 64.16 10.43 72.07
N ALA A 38 63.59 9.84 71.01
CA ALA A 38 62.70 10.58 70.18
C ALA A 38 61.49 11.00 71.00
N ASP A 39 61.26 12.29 71.04
CA ASP A 39 60.23 13.00 71.78
C ASP A 39 58.89 12.28 71.57
N PRO A 40 58.10 11.93 72.60
CA PRO A 40 56.80 11.31 72.48
C PRO A 40 55.85 12.08 71.52
N MET A 41 56.13 13.35 71.35
CA MET A 41 55.38 14.23 70.45
C MET A 41 55.69 13.95 68.95
N GLU A 42 56.96 13.64 68.62
CA GLU A 42 57.35 13.27 67.25
C GLU A 42 56.75 11.90 66.82
N ARG A 43 56.75 10.93 67.73
CA ARG A 43 56.12 9.61 67.45
C ARG A 43 54.58 9.71 67.26
N ARG A 44 53.93 10.60 67.99
CA ARG A 44 52.50 10.88 67.81
C ARG A 44 52.21 11.57 66.47
N ASN A 45 53.03 12.58 66.15
CA ASN A 45 52.88 13.29 64.87
C ASN A 45 53.18 12.38 63.68
N LEU A 46 54.16 11.48 63.78
CA LEU A 46 54.43 10.47 62.73
C LEU A 46 53.27 9.49 62.57
N ARG A 47 52.65 9.05 63.67
CA ARG A 47 51.48 8.18 63.63
C ARG A 47 50.26 8.89 62.98
N ILE A 48 50.03 10.15 63.34
CA ILE A 48 48.99 10.97 62.75
C ILE A 48 49.23 11.16 61.21
N LEU A 49 50.48 11.44 60.84
CA LEU A 49 50.88 11.59 59.45
C LEU A 49 50.64 10.30 58.64
N VAL A 50 51.04 9.14 59.24
CA VAL A 50 50.80 7.83 58.60
C VAL A 50 49.29 7.54 58.44
N CYS A 51 48.50 7.83 59.49
CA CYS A 51 47.01 7.68 59.34
C CYS A 51 46.42 8.63 58.29
N LEU A 52 46.89 9.86 58.23
CA LEU A 52 46.45 10.84 57.24
C LEU A 52 46.78 10.37 55.79
N VAL A 53 48.03 9.89 55.62
CA VAL A 53 48.44 9.34 54.30
C VAL A 53 47.59 8.12 53.91
N LEU A 54 47.31 7.21 54.85
CA LEU A 54 46.42 6.04 54.55
C LEU A 54 45.01 6.48 54.21
N VAL A 55 44.42 7.46 54.86
CA VAL A 55 43.11 8.02 54.57
C VAL A 55 43.17 8.71 53.23
N CYS A 56 44.18 9.52 52.93
CA CYS A 56 44.34 10.16 51.60
C CYS A 56 44.50 9.13 50.48
N CYS A 57 45.28 8.07 50.71
CA CYS A 57 45.39 6.96 49.73
C CYS A 57 44.05 6.22 49.52
N GLY A 58 43.25 6.02 50.58
CA GLY A 58 41.89 5.45 50.49
C GLY A 58 40.96 6.32 49.65
N PHE A 59 40.96 7.64 49.92
CA PHE A 59 40.18 8.58 49.10
C PHE A 59 40.65 8.65 47.63
N ALA A 60 41.97 8.68 47.41
CA ALA A 60 42.55 8.66 46.08
C ALA A 60 42.14 7.39 45.30
N THR A 61 42.12 6.24 45.97
CA THR A 61 41.65 4.96 45.35
C THR A 61 40.17 5.01 45.02
N ILE A 62 39.34 5.60 45.89
CA ILE A 62 37.91 5.77 45.63
C ILE A 62 37.68 6.74 44.44
N ILE A 63 38.41 7.88 44.43
CA ILE A 63 38.32 8.85 43.34
C ILE A 63 38.78 8.23 42.01
N PHE A 64 39.87 7.47 42.01
CA PHE A 64 40.36 6.76 40.85
C PHE A 64 39.35 5.71 40.36
N ARG A 65 38.76 4.94 41.27
CA ARG A 65 37.67 3.99 40.92
C ARG A 65 36.45 4.70 40.40
N LEU A 66 36.05 5.81 41.01
CA LEU A 66 34.91 6.61 40.55
C LEU A 66 35.18 7.22 39.17
N GLY A 67 36.40 7.74 38.97
CA GLY A 67 36.85 8.23 37.66
C GLY A 67 36.90 7.15 36.60
N ALA A 68 37.33 5.93 36.96
CA ALA A 68 37.31 4.79 36.05
C ALA A 68 35.90 4.31 35.69
N VAL A 69 34.93 4.48 36.61
CA VAL A 69 33.51 4.17 36.36
C VAL A 69 32.80 5.29 35.59
N MET A 70 33.24 6.53 35.75
CA MET A 70 32.65 7.72 35.07
C MET A 70 33.36 8.10 33.76
N ALA A 71 34.53 7.51 33.48
CA ALA A 71 35.15 7.68 32.17
C ALA A 71 34.20 7.18 31.10
N PRO A 72 33.86 7.95 30.06
CA PRO A 72 33.09 7.44 28.96
C PRO A 72 33.88 6.28 28.34
N TRP A 73 33.39 5.07 28.58
CA TRP A 73 33.90 3.88 27.90
C TRP A 73 33.42 3.97 26.45
N ASP A 74 34.18 4.69 25.67
CA ASP A 74 34.05 4.62 24.21
C ASP A 74 34.24 3.15 23.80
N ASN A 75 33.25 2.61 23.15
CA ASN A 75 33.15 1.28 22.52
C ASN A 75 32.58 0.11 23.36
N ASP A 76 31.56 0.32 24.17
CA ASP A 76 30.78 -0.82 24.66
C ASP A 76 30.04 -1.55 23.53
N SER A 77 29.69 -0.89 22.41
CA SER A 77 29.14 -1.52 21.23
C SER A 77 30.08 -2.55 20.59
N ALA A 78 31.41 -2.40 20.73
CA ALA A 78 32.37 -3.38 20.21
C ALA A 78 32.44 -4.68 21.03
N LYS A 79 31.93 -4.69 22.26
CA LYS A 79 31.89 -5.85 23.15
C LYS A 79 30.57 -6.61 23.10
N LEU A 80 29.54 -6.03 22.43
CA LEU A 80 28.26 -6.70 22.28
C LEU A 80 28.41 -7.89 21.33
N PRO A 81 27.71 -9.02 21.61
CA PRO A 81 27.61 -10.11 20.66
C PRO A 81 27.11 -9.61 19.29
N HIS A 82 27.61 -10.19 18.20
CA HIS A 82 27.33 -9.75 16.84
C HIS A 82 25.83 -9.47 16.55
N PRO A 83 24.86 -10.32 16.96
CA PRO A 83 23.45 -10.04 16.71
C PRO A 83 22.91 -8.84 17.52
N ILE A 84 23.42 -8.60 18.73
CA ILE A 84 23.03 -7.43 19.55
C ILE A 84 23.59 -6.16 18.92
N ARG A 85 24.83 -6.20 18.44
CA ARG A 85 25.47 -5.08 17.77
C ARG A 85 24.74 -4.69 16.48
N ALA A 86 24.34 -5.67 15.67
CA ALA A 86 23.60 -5.42 14.45
C ALA A 86 22.28 -4.68 14.69
N ILE A 87 21.59 -4.95 15.81
CA ILE A 87 20.34 -4.26 16.19
C ILE A 87 20.64 -2.85 16.71
N ALA A 88 21.71 -2.69 17.50
CA ALA A 88 22.10 -1.38 18.02
C ALA A 88 22.55 -0.43 16.89
N ASP A 89 23.17 -0.98 15.85
CA ASP A 89 23.69 -0.25 14.69
C ASP A 89 22.63 -0.11 13.57
N ALA A 90 21.38 -0.55 13.76
CA ALA A 90 20.33 -0.44 12.74
C ALA A 90 20.06 1.02 12.39
N ALA A 91 20.07 1.33 11.08
CA ALA A 91 19.78 2.67 10.60
C ALA A 91 18.35 3.09 10.95
N GLU A 92 18.18 4.36 11.32
CA GLU A 92 16.87 4.95 11.55
C GLU A 92 16.07 5.00 10.26
N LYS A 93 14.85 4.46 10.28
CA LYS A 93 14.00 4.48 9.10
C LYS A 93 13.20 5.76 9.01
N PRO A 94 13.00 6.31 7.81
CA PRO A 94 12.15 7.46 7.62
C PRO A 94 10.73 7.17 8.07
N VAL A 95 10.04 8.19 8.56
CA VAL A 95 8.60 8.17 8.81
C VAL A 95 7.89 8.03 7.47
N ILE A 96 6.85 7.19 7.42
CA ILE A 96 5.96 7.08 6.26
C ILE A 96 4.71 7.88 6.59
N THR A 97 4.35 8.82 5.72
CA THR A 97 3.18 9.68 5.90
C THR A 97 2.26 9.64 4.69
N ASP A 98 1.01 10.05 4.88
CA ASP A 98 0.11 10.35 3.80
C ASP A 98 0.46 11.71 3.13
N ARG A 99 -0.34 12.15 2.16
CA ARG A 99 -0.13 13.43 1.46
C ARG A 99 -0.30 14.67 2.34
N HIS A 100 -0.95 14.55 3.48
CA HIS A 100 -1.21 15.63 4.45
C HIS A 100 -0.24 15.61 5.63
N GLY A 101 0.65 14.60 5.70
CA GLY A 101 1.62 14.43 6.79
C GLY A 101 1.13 13.55 7.93
N GLU A 102 -0.05 12.91 7.79
CA GLU A 102 -0.54 11.95 8.77
C GLU A 102 0.32 10.67 8.76
N ILE A 103 0.67 10.19 9.95
CA ILE A 103 1.66 9.13 10.13
C ILE A 103 1.06 7.74 9.88
N LEU A 104 1.61 7.01 8.92
CA LEU A 104 1.30 5.61 8.63
C LEU A 104 2.26 4.64 9.30
N ALA A 105 3.54 4.99 9.38
CA ALA A 105 4.55 4.18 10.07
C ALA A 105 5.67 5.05 10.63
N MET A 106 6.11 4.75 11.86
CA MET A 106 7.20 5.45 12.54
C MET A 106 7.93 4.54 13.53
N ASP A 107 9.14 4.93 13.87
CA ASP A 107 9.91 4.24 14.89
C ASP A 107 9.61 4.84 16.28
N LEU A 108 9.24 3.98 17.23
CA LEU A 108 9.01 4.36 18.63
C LEU A 108 10.15 3.87 19.51
N PRO A 109 10.55 4.63 20.55
CA PRO A 109 11.49 4.16 21.54
C PRO A 109 11.00 2.88 22.20
N ALA A 110 11.85 1.86 22.22
CA ALA A 110 11.60 0.57 22.83
C ALA A 110 12.86 0.04 23.51
N TYR A 111 12.72 -1.04 24.24
CA TYR A 111 13.83 -1.68 24.94
C TYR A 111 13.79 -3.19 24.69
N SER A 112 14.96 -3.80 24.59
CA SER A 112 15.11 -5.24 24.45
C SER A 112 16.01 -5.77 25.56
N PRO A 113 15.43 -6.26 26.67
CA PRO A 113 16.22 -6.88 27.74
C PRO A 113 16.79 -8.21 27.23
N TYR A 114 18.05 -8.44 27.56
CA TYR A 114 18.70 -9.73 27.34
C TYR A 114 19.38 -10.21 28.63
N ALA A 115 19.52 -11.51 28.73
CA ALA A 115 20.10 -12.17 29.88
C ALA A 115 21.41 -12.85 29.49
N ARG A 116 22.37 -12.87 30.45
CA ARG A 116 23.57 -13.70 30.40
C ARG A 116 23.36 -14.87 31.33
N PRO A 117 23.00 -16.06 30.85
CA PRO A 117 22.59 -17.17 31.68
C PRO A 117 23.66 -17.65 32.68
N GLN A 118 24.95 -17.55 32.30
CA GLN A 118 26.09 -17.93 33.13
C GLN A 118 26.23 -17.02 34.40
N GLU A 119 25.71 -15.80 34.39
CA GLU A 119 25.71 -14.88 35.50
C GLU A 119 24.52 -15.08 36.45
N MET A 120 23.53 -15.87 36.05
CA MET A 120 22.30 -16.11 36.80
C MET A 120 22.45 -17.21 37.85
N ARG A 121 22.30 -16.86 39.13
CA ARG A 121 22.35 -17.84 40.21
C ARG A 121 21.14 -18.81 40.24
N ASN A 122 19.98 -18.33 39.79
CA ASN A 122 18.73 -19.11 39.78
C ASN A 122 17.85 -18.70 38.58
N PRO A 123 18.00 -19.38 37.42
CA PRO A 123 17.26 -19.08 36.21
C PRO A 123 15.74 -19.14 36.38
N ARG A 124 15.21 -20.12 37.12
CA ARG A 124 13.75 -20.25 37.35
C ARG A 124 13.16 -19.10 38.17
N ARG A 125 13.91 -18.58 39.18
CA ARG A 125 13.46 -17.42 39.93
C ARG A 125 13.55 -16.17 39.09
N ALA A 126 14.63 -15.99 38.32
CA ALA A 126 14.80 -14.88 37.38
C ALA A 126 13.67 -14.83 36.39
N ALA A 127 13.32 -15.95 35.75
CA ALA A 127 12.22 -16.07 34.81
C ALA A 127 10.87 -15.60 35.41
N ARG A 128 10.53 -16.05 36.63
CA ARG A 128 9.29 -15.60 37.31
C ARG A 128 9.27 -14.10 37.60
N LEU A 129 10.39 -13.52 38.04
CA LEU A 129 10.48 -12.09 38.31
C LEU A 129 10.34 -11.28 37.03
N LEU A 130 10.98 -11.69 35.96
CA LEU A 130 10.94 -11.00 34.65
C LEU A 130 9.56 -11.12 34.01
N ALA A 131 8.98 -12.32 34.00
CA ALA A 131 7.62 -12.52 33.48
C ALA A 131 6.56 -11.70 34.23
N SER A 132 6.76 -11.41 35.53
CA SER A 132 5.84 -10.54 36.27
C SER A 132 5.95 -9.04 35.92
N ALA A 133 6.92 -8.68 35.09
CA ALA A 133 7.20 -7.30 34.70
C ALA A 133 6.97 -7.03 33.20
N ILE A 134 6.77 -8.06 32.42
CA ILE A 134 6.58 -8.02 30.97
C ILE A 134 5.23 -8.65 30.65
N GLU A 135 4.39 -7.93 29.93
CA GLU A 135 3.11 -8.42 29.44
C GLU A 135 3.36 -9.59 28.47
N ASP A 136 2.52 -10.61 28.53
CA ASP A 136 2.61 -11.82 27.68
C ASP A 136 3.85 -12.70 27.85
N ALA A 137 4.73 -12.43 28.82
CA ALA A 137 5.89 -13.27 29.06
C ALA A 137 5.55 -14.53 29.89
N SER A 138 5.90 -15.68 29.36
CA SER A 138 5.73 -16.98 30.05
C SER A 138 6.91 -17.28 30.97
N PRO A 139 6.70 -17.42 32.28
CA PRO A 139 7.79 -17.78 33.21
C PRO A 139 8.37 -19.15 32.95
N VAL A 140 7.59 -20.06 32.34
CA VAL A 140 8.04 -21.41 32.02
C VAL A 140 8.96 -21.40 30.80
N GLU A 141 8.55 -20.67 29.76
CA GLU A 141 9.34 -20.54 28.53
C GLU A 141 10.66 -19.81 28.78
N LEU A 142 10.61 -18.70 29.55
CA LEU A 142 11.83 -17.97 29.93
C LEU A 142 12.77 -18.85 30.75
N ALA A 143 12.25 -19.63 31.69
CA ALA A 143 13.09 -20.53 32.48
C ALA A 143 13.75 -21.62 31.63
N ALA A 144 13.02 -22.17 30.66
CA ALA A 144 13.55 -23.13 29.71
C ALA A 144 14.60 -22.49 28.78
N ALA A 145 14.32 -21.29 28.27
CA ALA A 145 15.28 -20.54 27.44
C ALA A 145 16.58 -20.25 28.17
N PHE A 146 16.51 -19.80 29.44
CA PHE A 146 17.69 -19.55 30.26
C PHE A 146 18.49 -20.82 30.55
N GLN A 147 17.81 -21.92 30.83
CA GLN A 147 18.47 -23.22 31.07
C GLN A 147 19.14 -23.73 29.80
N ASN A 148 18.44 -23.73 28.66
CA ASN A 148 19.00 -24.18 27.39
C ASN A 148 20.22 -23.35 26.99
N ALA A 149 20.15 -22.02 27.14
CA ALA A 149 21.25 -21.15 26.82
C ALA A 149 22.46 -21.36 27.75
N ALA A 150 22.22 -21.65 29.04
CA ALA A 150 23.28 -22.01 29.98
C ALA A 150 23.93 -23.35 29.65
N ASP A 151 23.13 -24.36 29.27
CA ASP A 151 23.59 -25.69 28.92
C ASP A 151 24.38 -25.73 27.60
N ASN A 152 24.08 -24.82 26.67
CA ASN A 152 24.77 -24.68 25.39
C ASN A 152 25.88 -23.61 25.38
N ASP A 153 26.21 -23.06 26.54
CA ASP A 153 27.20 -21.99 26.71
C ASP A 153 26.95 -20.76 25.81
N GLU A 154 25.67 -20.44 25.58
CA GLU A 154 25.29 -19.28 24.79
C GLU A 154 25.63 -17.99 25.55
N PRO A 155 26.23 -17.00 24.90
CA PRO A 155 26.71 -15.78 25.56
C PRO A 155 25.55 -14.90 26.07
N PHE A 156 24.38 -15.01 25.49
CA PHE A 156 23.18 -14.29 25.91
C PHE A 156 21.90 -14.95 25.35
N VAL A 157 20.77 -14.60 25.95
CA VAL A 157 19.42 -14.97 25.48
C VAL A 157 18.48 -13.77 25.65
N TRP A 158 17.63 -13.55 24.67
CA TRP A 158 16.61 -12.49 24.78
C TRP A 158 15.60 -12.85 25.87
N VAL A 159 15.34 -11.88 26.77
CA VAL A 159 14.22 -11.96 27.72
C VAL A 159 12.93 -11.57 27.03
N ALA A 160 12.97 -10.48 26.26
CA ALA A 160 11.90 -10.04 25.38
C ALA A 160 12.48 -9.07 24.35
N ARG A 161 11.72 -8.84 23.28
CA ARG A 161 12.08 -7.88 22.24
C ARG A 161 11.07 -6.72 22.24
N TYR A 162 11.59 -5.49 22.14
CA TYR A 162 10.77 -4.29 21.91
C TYR A 162 9.72 -4.01 22.98
N ILE A 163 10.04 -4.23 24.25
CA ILE A 163 9.15 -3.86 25.36
C ILE A 163 9.03 -2.33 25.50
N SER A 164 7.93 -1.89 26.04
CA SER A 164 7.66 -0.48 26.28
C SER A 164 8.60 0.13 27.34
N PRO A 165 8.79 1.46 27.36
CA PRO A 165 9.55 2.14 28.42
C PRO A 165 9.00 1.87 29.83
N ARG A 166 7.68 1.58 29.95
CA ARG A 166 7.05 1.23 31.23
C ARG A 166 7.50 -0.13 31.72
N GLU A 167 7.45 -1.14 30.84
CA GLU A 167 7.90 -2.51 31.13
C GLU A 167 9.40 -2.55 31.39
N ALA A 168 10.20 -1.83 30.60
CA ALA A 168 11.64 -1.71 30.80
C ALA A 168 11.98 -1.22 32.24
N ARG A 169 11.27 -0.19 32.71
CA ARG A 169 11.41 0.28 34.10
C ARG A 169 10.96 -0.77 35.13
N ALA A 170 9.92 -1.56 34.80
CA ALA A 170 9.47 -2.63 35.69
C ALA A 170 10.48 -3.77 35.76
N VAL A 171 11.10 -4.17 34.63
CA VAL A 171 12.19 -5.15 34.56
C VAL A 171 13.39 -4.67 35.39
N MET A 172 13.84 -3.43 35.19
CA MET A 172 14.98 -2.84 35.95
C MET A 172 14.74 -2.85 37.47
N LYS A 173 13.51 -2.55 37.90
CA LYS A 173 13.12 -2.59 39.33
C LYS A 173 13.20 -3.98 39.94
N ARG A 174 13.14 -5.08 39.16
CA ARG A 174 13.28 -6.45 39.67
C ARG A 174 14.73 -6.76 40.09
N GLY A 175 15.72 -6.02 39.58
CA GLY A 175 17.12 -6.16 39.97
C GLY A 175 17.69 -7.56 39.74
N VAL A 176 17.32 -8.21 38.62
CA VAL A 176 17.80 -9.55 38.28
C VAL A 176 19.23 -9.46 37.76
N VAL A 177 20.15 -10.15 38.45
CA VAL A 177 21.58 -10.21 38.07
C VAL A 177 21.72 -10.94 36.74
N GLY A 178 22.58 -10.46 35.85
CA GLY A 178 22.80 -11.02 34.52
C GLY A 178 21.75 -10.58 33.48
N VAL A 179 20.89 -9.62 33.81
CA VAL A 179 19.96 -9.00 32.86
C VAL A 179 20.40 -7.60 32.50
N GLU A 180 20.61 -7.34 31.25
CA GLU A 180 20.98 -6.02 30.71
C GLU A 180 19.85 -5.49 29.81
N MET A 181 19.81 -4.17 29.65
CA MET A 181 18.75 -3.50 28.89
C MET A 181 19.37 -2.78 27.69
N MET A 182 18.99 -3.20 26.51
CA MET A 182 19.37 -2.51 25.28
C MET A 182 18.27 -1.54 24.85
N ALA A 183 18.61 -0.27 24.62
CA ALA A 183 17.72 0.67 23.96
C ALA A 183 17.60 0.30 22.50
N THR A 184 16.37 0.20 22.02
CA THR A 184 16.04 -0.18 20.65
C THR A 184 14.92 0.72 20.12
N LYS A 185 14.60 0.61 18.83
CA LYS A 185 13.43 1.25 18.23
C LYS A 185 12.48 0.17 17.73
N ARG A 186 11.19 0.33 17.97
CA ARG A 186 10.16 -0.54 17.45
C ARG A 186 9.40 0.19 16.36
N ARG A 187 9.34 -0.40 15.17
CA ARG A 187 8.46 0.09 14.11
C ARG A 187 7.01 -0.06 14.54
N SER A 188 6.22 0.97 14.35
CA SER A 188 4.81 1.01 14.73
C SER A 188 3.97 1.55 13.58
N HIS A 189 2.80 0.94 13.40
CA HIS A 189 1.79 1.32 12.42
C HIS A 189 0.53 1.79 13.16
N PRO A 190 0.44 3.08 13.55
CA PRO A 190 -0.58 3.56 14.47
C PRO A 190 -2.01 3.43 13.93
N LEU A 191 -2.19 3.32 12.60
CA LEU A 191 -3.48 3.17 11.95
C LEU A 191 -3.92 1.70 11.77
N GLY A 192 -3.15 0.76 12.35
CA GLY A 192 -3.48 -0.66 12.31
C GLY A 192 -3.52 -1.21 10.89
N SER A 193 -4.66 -1.80 10.49
CA SER A 193 -4.82 -2.43 9.18
C SER A 193 -5.10 -1.47 8.02
N LEU A 194 -5.34 -0.17 8.30
CA LEU A 194 -5.60 0.81 7.25
C LEU A 194 -4.37 0.96 6.34
N ALA A 195 -4.58 0.84 5.03
CA ALA A 195 -3.54 0.88 4.00
C ALA A 195 -2.40 -0.14 4.19
N SER A 196 -2.65 -1.26 4.90
CA SER A 196 -1.60 -2.22 5.27
C SER A 196 -0.84 -2.81 4.08
N HIS A 197 -1.51 -3.04 2.93
CA HIS A 197 -0.84 -3.51 1.72
C HIS A 197 0.05 -2.45 1.04
N VAL A 198 -0.14 -1.16 1.37
CA VAL A 198 0.74 -0.08 0.92
C VAL A 198 1.88 0.12 1.90
N THR A 199 1.57 0.28 3.19
CA THR A 199 2.62 0.43 4.22
C THR A 199 3.52 -0.79 4.24
N GLY A 200 2.93 -1.98 4.15
CA GLY A 200 3.65 -3.24 4.26
C GLY A 200 3.92 -3.61 5.72
N PHE A 201 4.95 -4.41 5.94
CA PHE A 201 5.34 -4.87 7.28
C PHE A 201 6.84 -5.15 7.33
N THR A 202 7.35 -5.30 8.57
CA THR A 202 8.76 -5.57 8.84
C THR A 202 8.96 -6.95 9.46
N ASP A 203 10.19 -7.47 9.39
CA ASP A 203 10.60 -8.61 10.21
C ASP A 203 10.79 -8.20 11.68
N ILE A 204 11.25 -9.17 12.51
CA ILE A 204 11.49 -8.91 13.93
C ILE A 204 12.64 -7.93 14.16
N ASP A 205 13.55 -7.81 13.21
CA ASP A 205 14.71 -6.92 13.33
C ASP A 205 14.43 -5.54 12.71
N GLY A 206 13.16 -5.30 12.31
CA GLY A 206 12.70 -4.04 11.78
C GLY A 206 12.99 -3.85 10.29
N ARG A 207 13.50 -4.87 9.57
CA ARG A 207 13.75 -4.77 8.13
C ARG A 207 12.44 -4.86 7.35
N GLY A 208 12.21 -3.96 6.41
CA GLY A 208 11.03 -3.97 5.56
C GLY A 208 10.97 -5.18 4.63
N LEU A 209 9.90 -5.97 4.74
CA LEU A 209 9.67 -7.17 3.94
C LEU A 209 8.72 -6.93 2.76
N ALA A 210 7.77 -6.04 2.90
CA ALA A 210 6.75 -5.73 1.91
C ALA A 210 6.39 -4.25 1.90
N GLY A 211 5.70 -3.80 0.85
CA GLY A 211 5.17 -2.45 0.77
C GLY A 211 6.22 -1.34 0.83
N MET A 212 5.80 -0.18 1.31
CA MET A 212 6.67 1.00 1.45
C MET A 212 7.69 0.87 2.59
N GLU A 213 7.50 -0.09 3.51
CA GLU A 213 8.53 -0.45 4.49
C GLU A 213 9.83 -0.94 3.83
N ARG A 214 9.74 -1.60 2.66
CA ARG A 214 10.94 -1.96 1.86
C ARG A 214 11.67 -0.73 1.34
N LEU A 215 10.91 0.25 0.82
CA LEU A 215 11.48 1.52 0.36
C LEU A 215 12.11 2.31 1.52
N ALA A 216 11.41 2.36 2.65
CA ALA A 216 11.91 3.02 3.87
C ALA A 216 13.22 2.38 4.37
N SER A 217 13.29 1.03 4.34
CA SER A 217 14.52 0.31 4.70
C SER A 217 15.66 0.58 3.72
N ALA A 218 15.38 0.61 2.41
CA ALA A 218 16.40 0.94 1.40
C ALA A 218 16.95 2.36 1.60
N ARG A 219 16.08 3.36 1.82
CA ARG A 219 16.51 4.73 2.11
C ARG A 219 17.32 4.86 3.41
N ALA A 220 16.95 4.08 4.44
CA ALA A 220 17.72 4.02 5.68
C ALA A 220 19.14 3.48 5.46
N GLU A 221 19.28 2.44 4.64
CA GLU A 221 20.59 1.89 4.28
C GLU A 221 21.43 2.87 3.45
N GLU A 222 20.82 3.54 2.47
CA GLU A 222 21.48 4.56 1.64
C GLU A 222 21.96 5.77 2.48
N GLY A 223 21.16 6.21 3.47
CA GLY A 223 21.51 7.29 4.39
C GLY A 223 22.50 6.89 5.50
N ARG A 224 22.85 5.60 5.63
CA ARG A 224 23.74 5.13 6.70
C ARG A 224 25.11 5.80 6.59
N GLY A 225 25.48 6.52 7.66
CA GLY A 225 26.78 7.20 7.77
C GLY A 225 26.85 8.59 7.14
N SER A 226 25.77 9.09 6.52
CA SER A 226 25.73 10.48 6.01
C SER A 226 25.65 11.52 7.12
N GLY A 227 25.11 11.13 8.30
CA GLY A 227 24.83 12.05 9.40
C GLY A 227 23.68 13.03 9.10
N GLU A 228 23.03 12.91 7.94
CA GLU A 228 21.87 13.70 7.57
C GLU A 228 20.58 13.02 8.03
N GLU A 229 19.60 13.80 8.45
CA GLU A 229 18.26 13.32 8.77
C GLU A 229 17.58 12.84 7.48
N ILE A 230 17.08 11.60 7.51
CA ILE A 230 16.41 11.01 6.35
C ILE A 230 15.02 11.60 6.22
N ALA A 231 14.75 12.25 5.09
CA ALA A 231 13.44 12.86 4.81
C ALA A 231 12.31 11.82 4.85
N PRO A 232 11.12 12.17 5.38
CA PRO A 232 9.95 11.30 5.39
C PRO A 232 9.59 10.78 4.00
N VAL A 233 9.04 9.58 3.94
CA VAL A 233 8.42 9.01 2.73
C VAL A 233 6.98 9.53 2.68
N ALA A 234 6.77 10.66 2.02
CA ALA A 234 5.43 11.22 1.83
C ALA A 234 4.71 10.48 0.69
N LEU A 235 3.61 9.82 1.02
CA LEU A 235 2.79 9.11 0.04
C LEU A 235 1.77 10.04 -0.63
N SER A 236 1.31 9.64 -1.82
CA SER A 236 0.20 10.29 -2.53
C SER A 236 -1.17 9.95 -1.92
N LEU A 237 -1.24 8.97 -1.01
CA LEU A 237 -2.48 8.58 -0.34
C LEU A 237 -3.11 9.75 0.41
N ASP A 238 -4.44 9.83 0.35
CA ASP A 238 -5.27 10.62 1.25
C ASP A 238 -6.01 9.67 2.18
N LEU A 239 -5.67 9.68 3.47
CA LEU A 239 -6.22 8.72 4.44
C LEU A 239 -7.73 8.78 4.58
N ARG A 240 -8.35 9.94 4.31
CA ARG A 240 -9.81 10.08 4.32
C ARG A 240 -10.44 9.31 3.17
N VAL A 241 -9.82 9.37 1.99
CA VAL A 241 -10.22 8.63 0.79
C VAL A 241 -9.93 7.14 0.95
N GLN A 242 -8.76 6.80 1.53
CA GLN A 242 -8.37 5.43 1.83
C GLN A 242 -9.36 4.74 2.78
N HIS A 243 -9.72 5.42 3.86
CA HIS A 243 -10.70 4.91 4.82
C HIS A 243 -12.08 4.70 4.17
N ALA A 244 -12.55 5.68 3.39
CA ALA A 244 -13.81 5.55 2.66
C ALA A 244 -13.80 4.35 1.70
N LEU A 245 -12.70 4.15 0.97
CA LEU A 245 -12.54 3.02 0.05
C LEU A 245 -12.58 1.67 0.78
N GLU A 246 -11.79 1.52 1.86
CA GLU A 246 -11.73 0.26 2.62
C GLU A 246 -13.07 -0.08 3.27
N GLU A 247 -13.75 0.91 3.83
CA GLU A 247 -15.06 0.73 4.46
C GLU A 247 -16.12 0.28 3.45
N GLU A 248 -16.21 0.93 2.27
CA GLU A 248 -17.16 0.55 1.22
C GLU A 248 -16.84 -0.84 0.62
N LEU A 249 -15.56 -1.17 0.47
CA LEU A 249 -15.16 -2.51 0.03
C LEU A 249 -15.51 -3.57 1.07
N HIS A 250 -15.25 -3.29 2.35
CA HIS A 250 -15.56 -4.22 3.44
C HIS A 250 -17.07 -4.45 3.57
N ALA A 251 -17.86 -3.37 3.54
CA ALA A 251 -19.31 -3.45 3.58
C ALA A 251 -19.87 -4.25 2.41
N THR A 252 -19.32 -4.00 1.19
CA THR A 252 -19.75 -4.72 -0.02
C THR A 252 -19.34 -6.19 0.01
N MET A 253 -18.10 -6.48 0.41
CA MET A 253 -17.60 -7.85 0.54
C MET A 253 -18.43 -8.64 1.56
N THR A 254 -18.76 -8.04 2.69
CA THR A 254 -19.60 -8.64 3.73
C THR A 254 -21.03 -8.88 3.23
N LYS A 255 -21.64 -7.86 2.62
CA LYS A 255 -23.01 -7.95 2.08
C LYS A 255 -23.18 -9.08 1.06
N PHE A 256 -22.21 -9.25 0.19
CA PHE A 256 -22.22 -10.26 -0.87
C PHE A 256 -21.39 -11.51 -0.54
N GLN A 257 -20.95 -11.68 0.70
CA GLN A 257 -20.16 -12.83 1.17
C GLN A 257 -18.99 -13.14 0.23
N GLY A 258 -18.33 -12.09 -0.28
CA GLY A 258 -17.22 -12.22 -1.21
C GLY A 258 -15.98 -12.80 -0.53
N LYS A 259 -15.18 -13.56 -1.28
CA LYS A 259 -13.92 -14.12 -0.81
C LYS A 259 -12.85 -13.03 -0.59
N GLY A 260 -12.85 -12.01 -1.44
CA GLY A 260 -11.91 -10.91 -1.38
C GLY A 260 -12.44 -9.71 -2.14
N ALA A 261 -11.83 -8.56 -1.94
CA ALA A 261 -12.17 -7.34 -2.65
C ALA A 261 -10.92 -6.49 -2.89
N ALA A 262 -10.95 -5.65 -3.92
CA ALA A 262 -9.93 -4.65 -4.15
C ALA A 262 -10.52 -3.37 -4.75
N GLY A 263 -9.85 -2.26 -4.47
CA GLY A 263 -10.23 -0.97 -5.04
C GLY A 263 -9.04 -0.04 -5.20
N VAL A 264 -9.16 0.89 -6.14
CA VAL A 264 -8.16 1.91 -6.44
C VAL A 264 -8.86 3.22 -6.71
N VAL A 265 -8.37 4.31 -6.17
CA VAL A 265 -8.73 5.69 -6.53
C VAL A 265 -7.47 6.41 -6.97
N MET A 266 -7.44 6.93 -8.19
CA MET A 266 -6.27 7.54 -8.80
C MET A 266 -6.65 8.88 -9.44
N ASP A 267 -5.78 9.88 -9.33
CA ASP A 267 -5.89 11.10 -10.14
C ASP A 267 -5.62 10.76 -11.61
N ALA A 268 -6.59 11.03 -12.47
CA ALA A 268 -6.55 10.65 -13.89
C ALA A 268 -5.45 11.36 -14.68
N ASN A 269 -4.98 12.51 -14.22
CA ASN A 269 -4.03 13.37 -14.92
C ASN A 269 -2.60 13.17 -14.43
N SER A 270 -2.40 13.16 -13.11
CA SER A 270 -1.07 12.98 -12.51
C SER A 270 -0.65 11.52 -12.38
N GLY A 271 -1.60 10.59 -12.21
CA GLY A 271 -1.31 9.20 -11.88
C GLY A 271 -1.08 8.96 -10.39
N GLU A 272 -1.17 9.99 -9.53
CA GLU A 272 -1.09 9.80 -8.08
C GLU A 272 -2.24 8.92 -7.58
N ILE A 273 -1.90 7.85 -6.87
CA ILE A 273 -2.88 6.98 -6.23
C ILE A 273 -3.27 7.58 -4.90
N LEU A 274 -4.55 7.96 -4.78
CA LEU A 274 -5.11 8.60 -3.58
C LEU A 274 -5.60 7.57 -2.56
N ALA A 275 -6.00 6.40 -3.03
CA ALA A 275 -6.36 5.26 -2.20
C ALA A 275 -6.19 3.96 -2.99
N ILE A 276 -5.75 2.92 -2.31
CA ILE A 276 -5.64 1.56 -2.87
C ILE A 276 -5.79 0.54 -1.76
N ALA A 277 -6.72 -0.38 -1.92
CA ALA A 277 -7.07 -1.35 -0.90
C ALA A 277 -7.17 -2.77 -1.46
N SER A 278 -6.82 -3.73 -0.63
CA SER A 278 -6.98 -5.17 -0.85
C SER A 278 -7.55 -5.80 0.41
N LEU A 279 -8.61 -6.60 0.28
CA LEU A 279 -9.25 -7.31 1.39
C LEU A 279 -9.28 -8.81 1.11
N PRO A 280 -9.14 -9.66 2.15
CA PRO A 280 -8.87 -9.26 3.54
C PRO A 280 -7.54 -8.55 3.70
N ASN A 281 -7.46 -7.63 4.66
CA ASN A 281 -6.25 -6.91 5.03
C ASN A 281 -5.62 -7.54 6.30
N PHE A 282 -4.51 -6.98 6.77
CA PHE A 282 -3.80 -7.44 7.97
C PHE A 282 -3.36 -6.26 8.82
N HIS A 283 -3.08 -6.51 10.11
CA HIS A 283 -2.43 -5.54 10.97
C HIS A 283 -0.91 -5.75 10.90
N PRO A 284 -0.12 -4.78 10.43
CA PRO A 284 1.33 -4.95 10.22
C PRO A 284 2.12 -5.38 11.46
N ASP A 285 1.68 -4.94 12.65
CA ASP A 285 2.35 -5.24 13.91
C ASP A 285 1.89 -6.56 14.56
N ARG A 286 0.89 -7.27 13.94
CA ARG A 286 0.34 -8.54 14.44
C ARG A 286 0.69 -9.67 13.50
N ARG A 287 1.69 -10.48 13.88
CA ARG A 287 2.22 -11.56 13.04
C ARG A 287 1.23 -12.67 12.75
N GLU A 288 0.32 -12.93 13.66
CA GLU A 288 -0.75 -13.91 13.51
C GLU A 288 -1.71 -13.58 12.36
N MET A 289 -1.80 -12.32 11.96
CA MET A 289 -2.58 -11.87 10.81
C MET A 289 -1.83 -11.93 9.47
N LEU A 290 -0.53 -12.23 9.48
CA LEU A 290 0.32 -12.25 8.29
C LEU A 290 0.29 -13.60 7.54
N ASN A 291 -0.88 -14.21 7.37
CA ASN A 291 -1.05 -15.39 6.53
C ASN A 291 -1.00 -15.05 5.03
N GLU A 292 -0.92 -16.06 4.17
CA GLU A 292 -0.78 -15.86 2.71
C GLU A 292 -1.97 -15.13 2.10
N GLU A 293 -3.20 -15.45 2.54
CA GLU A 293 -4.42 -14.85 2.02
C GLU A 293 -4.51 -13.35 2.34
N ASN A 294 -4.21 -12.97 3.59
CA ASN A 294 -4.25 -11.58 4.03
C ASN A 294 -3.13 -10.74 3.41
N ARG A 295 -1.95 -11.34 3.16
CA ARG A 295 -0.82 -10.65 2.51
C ARG A 295 -0.95 -10.51 1.00
N PHE A 296 -1.85 -11.27 0.38
CA PHE A 296 -2.03 -11.22 -1.06
C PHE A 296 -2.65 -9.89 -1.51
N ASN A 297 -1.83 -9.05 -2.14
CA ASN A 297 -2.28 -7.74 -2.64
C ASN A 297 -3.07 -7.91 -3.94
N ARG A 298 -4.40 -7.95 -3.84
CA ARG A 298 -5.32 -8.10 -4.96
C ARG A 298 -5.31 -6.92 -5.91
N ALA A 299 -4.92 -5.74 -5.45
CA ALA A 299 -4.94 -4.52 -6.25
C ALA A 299 -3.72 -4.40 -7.18
N THR A 300 -2.57 -4.94 -6.79
CA THR A 300 -1.30 -4.77 -7.53
C THR A 300 -0.69 -6.08 -8.00
N LEU A 301 -0.69 -7.14 -7.14
CA LEU A 301 -0.10 -8.44 -7.44
C LEU A 301 -1.10 -9.36 -8.15
N GLY A 302 -2.37 -9.35 -7.72
CA GLY A 302 -3.43 -10.14 -8.34
C GLY A 302 -3.65 -9.71 -9.79
N VAL A 303 -3.72 -10.68 -10.70
CA VAL A 303 -4.08 -10.47 -12.11
C VAL A 303 -5.32 -11.28 -12.44
N TYR A 304 -6.27 -10.61 -13.07
CA TYR A 304 -7.63 -11.13 -13.28
C TYR A 304 -8.14 -10.83 -14.67
N GLU A 305 -8.97 -11.70 -15.19
CA GLU A 305 -9.84 -11.39 -16.34
C GLU A 305 -11.00 -10.53 -15.84
N PHE A 306 -11.10 -9.28 -16.31
CA PHE A 306 -12.18 -8.37 -15.91
C PHE A 306 -13.35 -8.32 -16.88
N GLY A 307 -13.27 -9.09 -17.96
CA GLY A 307 -14.32 -9.16 -18.96
C GLY A 307 -14.66 -7.78 -19.52
N SER A 308 -15.94 -7.41 -19.47
CA SER A 308 -16.47 -6.19 -20.11
C SER A 308 -15.87 -4.86 -19.65
N VAL A 309 -15.07 -4.83 -18.58
CA VAL A 309 -14.29 -3.63 -18.19
C VAL A 309 -13.27 -3.25 -19.27
N LEU A 310 -12.81 -4.20 -20.08
CA LEU A 310 -11.86 -3.94 -21.16
C LEU A 310 -12.49 -3.35 -22.42
N LYS A 311 -13.82 -3.40 -22.57
CA LYS A 311 -14.50 -2.87 -23.77
C LYS A 311 -14.22 -1.40 -24.07
N PRO A 312 -14.16 -0.48 -23.09
CA PRO A 312 -13.74 0.90 -23.35
C PRO A 312 -12.39 0.99 -24.08
N LEU A 313 -11.42 0.16 -23.70
CA LEU A 313 -10.09 0.13 -24.32
C LEU A 313 -10.18 -0.34 -25.78
N THR A 314 -11.01 -1.38 -26.04
CA THR A 314 -11.25 -1.88 -27.39
C THR A 314 -11.94 -0.82 -28.26
N TYR A 315 -12.99 -0.15 -27.76
CA TYR A 315 -13.71 0.88 -28.50
C TYR A 315 -12.82 2.08 -28.80
N ALA A 316 -12.03 2.54 -27.82
CA ALA A 316 -11.05 3.60 -28.03
C ALA A 316 -10.01 3.20 -29.10
N THR A 317 -9.49 1.96 -29.04
CA THR A 317 -8.55 1.43 -30.05
C THR A 317 -9.18 1.38 -31.44
N VAL A 318 -10.44 0.95 -31.55
CA VAL A 318 -11.16 0.92 -32.85
C VAL A 318 -11.32 2.34 -33.41
N MET A 319 -11.66 3.32 -32.58
CA MET A 319 -11.78 4.70 -33.01
C MET A 319 -10.43 5.27 -33.46
N GLU A 320 -9.34 5.01 -32.75
CA GLU A 320 -7.99 5.44 -33.16
C GLU A 320 -7.52 4.80 -34.47
N ALA A 321 -7.87 3.55 -34.69
CA ALA A 321 -7.53 2.83 -35.93
C ALA A 321 -8.44 3.19 -37.12
N THR A 322 -9.56 3.91 -36.88
CA THR A 322 -10.52 4.29 -37.92
C THR A 322 -10.30 5.78 -38.26
N PRO A 323 -10.07 6.12 -39.56
CA PRO A 323 -9.93 7.52 -39.96
C PRO A 323 -11.11 8.38 -39.49
N ARG A 324 -10.86 9.59 -39.05
CA ARG A 324 -11.88 10.51 -38.52
C ARG A 324 -13.03 10.72 -39.48
N SER A 325 -12.77 10.79 -40.79
CA SER A 325 -13.77 10.94 -41.85
C SER A 325 -14.76 9.78 -41.92
N GLU A 326 -14.39 8.61 -41.40
CA GLU A 326 -15.23 7.40 -41.40
C GLU A 326 -16.02 7.21 -40.10
N TRP A 327 -15.83 8.06 -39.10
CA TRP A 327 -16.50 7.91 -37.78
C TRP A 327 -18.02 8.00 -37.91
N SER A 328 -18.56 8.89 -38.76
CA SER A 328 -20.00 8.95 -39.02
C SER A 328 -20.55 7.60 -39.50
N ALA A 329 -19.85 6.95 -40.42
CA ALA A 329 -20.23 5.63 -40.93
C ALA A 329 -20.04 4.54 -39.85
N LEU A 330 -18.97 4.61 -39.05
CA LEU A 330 -18.73 3.68 -37.93
C LEU A 330 -19.90 3.72 -36.92
N PHE A 331 -20.31 4.89 -36.51
CA PHE A 331 -21.38 5.08 -35.54
C PHE A 331 -22.78 4.76 -36.11
N ALA A 332 -23.03 5.01 -37.39
CA ALA A 332 -24.26 4.65 -38.05
C ALA A 332 -24.38 3.14 -38.30
N SER A 333 -23.26 2.41 -38.29
CA SER A 333 -23.25 0.97 -38.57
C SER A 333 -24.08 0.19 -37.54
N ARG A 334 -24.88 -0.75 -38.03
CA ARG A 334 -25.70 -1.65 -37.22
C ARG A 334 -25.06 -3.03 -37.16
N TYR A 335 -25.02 -3.60 -35.98
CA TYR A 335 -24.44 -4.91 -35.68
C TYR A 335 -25.52 -5.82 -35.13
N SER A 336 -25.70 -7.00 -35.74
CA SER A 336 -26.58 -8.03 -35.21
C SER A 336 -26.03 -8.59 -33.92
N THR A 337 -26.87 -8.76 -32.91
CA THR A 337 -26.56 -9.37 -31.59
C THR A 337 -26.79 -10.90 -31.60
N SER A 338 -27.14 -11.49 -32.74
CA SER A 338 -27.25 -12.95 -32.87
C SER A 338 -25.94 -13.64 -32.57
N PRO A 339 -25.98 -14.85 -31.98
CA PRO A 339 -24.78 -15.62 -31.62
C PRO A 339 -23.76 -15.68 -32.75
N MET A 340 -22.50 -15.44 -32.43
CA MET A 340 -21.41 -15.41 -33.41
C MET A 340 -20.50 -16.61 -33.19
N ARG A 341 -20.42 -17.48 -34.19
CA ARG A 341 -19.54 -18.66 -34.17
C ARG A 341 -18.12 -18.26 -34.56
N ILE A 342 -17.17 -18.73 -33.80
CA ILE A 342 -15.74 -18.69 -34.07
C ILE A 342 -15.17 -20.11 -33.88
N PRO A 343 -13.98 -20.43 -34.36
CA PRO A 343 -13.39 -21.75 -34.15
C PRO A 343 -13.38 -22.14 -32.66
N GLY A 344 -14.03 -23.26 -32.33
CA GLY A 344 -14.08 -23.81 -30.97
C GLY A 344 -15.03 -23.13 -29.99
N TYR A 345 -15.68 -21.99 -30.37
CA TYR A 345 -16.51 -21.26 -29.42
C TYR A 345 -17.67 -20.49 -30.10
N THR A 346 -18.75 -20.26 -29.34
CA THR A 346 -19.86 -19.41 -29.75
C THR A 346 -20.02 -18.24 -28.80
N ILE A 347 -19.87 -17.03 -29.30
CA ILE A 347 -20.04 -15.80 -28.54
C ILE A 347 -21.52 -15.46 -28.47
N THR A 348 -21.98 -15.19 -27.25
CA THR A 348 -23.37 -14.80 -26.98
C THR A 348 -23.40 -13.55 -26.11
N ASP A 349 -24.50 -12.84 -26.16
CA ASP A 349 -24.80 -11.73 -25.25
C ASP A 349 -25.69 -12.20 -24.11
N TYR A 350 -25.44 -11.69 -22.94
CA TYR A 350 -26.31 -11.91 -21.78
C TYR A 350 -27.56 -11.05 -21.93
N ARG A 351 -28.72 -11.66 -22.28
CA ARG A 351 -30.03 -11.01 -22.48
C ARG A 351 -29.97 -9.82 -23.47
N PRO A 352 -29.76 -10.06 -24.76
CA PRO A 352 -29.73 -9.00 -25.76
C PRO A 352 -31.08 -8.27 -25.80
N LYS A 353 -31.07 -6.93 -25.73
CA LYS A 353 -32.26 -6.10 -25.75
C LYS A 353 -32.86 -5.95 -27.14
N HIS A 354 -32.01 -5.94 -28.17
CA HIS A 354 -32.38 -5.71 -29.56
C HIS A 354 -31.63 -6.65 -30.50
N ALA A 355 -32.25 -7.07 -31.58
CA ALA A 355 -31.63 -7.94 -32.58
C ALA A 355 -30.47 -7.27 -33.35
N ASN A 356 -30.51 -5.94 -33.47
CA ASN A 356 -29.47 -5.13 -34.09
C ASN A 356 -29.23 -3.87 -33.22
N VAL A 357 -27.97 -3.54 -32.98
CA VAL A 357 -27.56 -2.36 -32.20
C VAL A 357 -26.55 -1.53 -32.98
N LYS A 358 -26.51 -0.23 -32.74
CA LYS A 358 -25.47 0.66 -33.26
C LYS A 358 -24.16 0.48 -32.46
N PHE A 359 -23.07 1.05 -32.98
CA PHE A 359 -21.74 1.06 -32.31
C PHE A 359 -21.86 1.50 -30.84
N ALA A 360 -22.45 2.66 -30.58
CA ALA A 360 -22.62 3.19 -29.24
C ALA A 360 -23.47 2.28 -28.33
N GLU A 361 -24.60 1.76 -28.85
CA GLU A 361 -25.51 0.86 -28.13
C GLU A 361 -24.81 -0.45 -27.69
N GLY A 362 -23.86 -0.95 -28.53
CA GLY A 362 -23.03 -2.10 -28.21
C GLY A 362 -22.18 -1.88 -26.92
N MET A 363 -21.65 -0.67 -26.70
CA MET A 363 -20.96 -0.28 -25.49
C MET A 363 -21.94 -0.10 -24.31
N ILE A 364 -23.02 0.66 -24.52
CA ILE A 364 -24.02 1.01 -23.49
C ILE A 364 -24.63 -0.26 -22.89
N HIS A 365 -25.03 -1.22 -23.74
CA HIS A 365 -25.63 -2.48 -23.29
C HIS A 365 -24.61 -3.62 -23.10
N SER A 366 -23.33 -3.31 -23.27
CA SER A 366 -22.23 -4.27 -23.03
C SER A 366 -22.29 -5.53 -23.88
N SER A 367 -22.69 -5.43 -25.20
CA SER A 367 -22.74 -6.56 -26.08
C SER A 367 -21.38 -7.14 -26.43
N ASN A 368 -21.16 -8.43 -26.13
CA ASN A 368 -19.95 -9.17 -26.51
C ASN A 368 -19.88 -9.38 -28.02
N VAL A 369 -21.04 -9.75 -28.61
CA VAL A 369 -21.16 -10.01 -30.05
C VAL A 369 -20.84 -8.75 -30.85
N THR A 370 -21.41 -7.60 -30.45
CA THR A 370 -21.13 -6.33 -31.11
C THR A 370 -19.66 -5.94 -30.96
N THR A 371 -19.08 -6.05 -29.77
CA THR A 371 -17.65 -5.74 -29.51
C THR A 371 -16.74 -6.60 -30.40
N ALA A 372 -17.02 -7.90 -30.49
CA ALA A 372 -16.30 -8.83 -31.38
C ALA A 372 -16.36 -8.41 -32.86
N LYS A 373 -17.55 -8.01 -33.34
CA LYS A 373 -17.75 -7.54 -34.73
C LYS A 373 -17.08 -6.19 -34.99
N VAL A 374 -17.13 -5.28 -34.03
CA VAL A 374 -16.45 -3.96 -34.07
C VAL A 374 -14.94 -4.14 -34.15
N MET A 375 -14.36 -5.00 -33.30
CA MET A 375 -12.92 -5.28 -33.28
C MET A 375 -12.45 -5.87 -34.63
N ARG A 376 -13.25 -6.73 -35.26
CA ARG A 376 -12.89 -7.33 -36.56
C ARG A 376 -12.65 -6.30 -37.67
N ARG A 377 -13.19 -5.07 -37.56
CA ARG A 377 -12.92 -4.00 -38.50
C ARG A 377 -11.47 -3.57 -38.56
N ILE A 378 -10.79 -3.61 -37.43
CA ILE A 378 -9.39 -3.17 -37.32
C ILE A 378 -8.38 -4.34 -37.32
N GLY A 379 -8.88 -5.56 -37.09
CA GLY A 379 -8.05 -6.77 -37.05
C GLY A 379 -7.21 -6.93 -35.75
N ALA A 380 -6.66 -8.13 -35.61
CA ALA A 380 -5.90 -8.54 -34.44
C ALA A 380 -4.63 -7.70 -34.17
N PRO A 381 -3.82 -7.33 -35.18
CA PRO A 381 -2.62 -6.52 -34.93
C PRO A 381 -2.94 -5.17 -34.31
N SER A 382 -3.94 -4.46 -34.84
CA SER A 382 -4.34 -3.14 -34.33
C SER A 382 -4.87 -3.20 -32.90
N LEU A 383 -5.63 -4.26 -32.55
CA LEU A 383 -6.10 -4.46 -31.18
C LEU A 383 -4.94 -4.71 -30.21
N ARG A 384 -4.03 -5.63 -30.57
CA ARG A 384 -2.83 -5.92 -29.79
C ARG A 384 -2.03 -4.66 -29.54
N ASP A 385 -1.70 -3.93 -30.61
CA ASP A 385 -0.86 -2.72 -30.52
C ASP A 385 -1.56 -1.61 -29.71
N GLY A 386 -2.89 -1.51 -29.79
CA GLY A 386 -3.68 -0.62 -28.97
C GLY A 386 -3.60 -0.96 -27.48
N PHE A 387 -3.70 -2.23 -27.14
CA PHE A 387 -3.57 -2.68 -25.74
C PHE A 387 -2.15 -2.50 -25.20
N HIS A 388 -1.14 -2.73 -26.03
CA HIS A 388 0.26 -2.42 -25.64
C HIS A 388 0.46 -0.93 -25.38
N ARG A 389 -0.03 -0.04 -26.27
CA ARG A 389 0.05 1.41 -26.06
C ARG A 389 -0.68 1.85 -24.78
N LEU A 390 -1.78 1.20 -24.42
CA LEU A 390 -2.51 1.44 -23.18
C LEU A 390 -1.87 0.82 -21.93
N GLY A 391 -0.67 0.24 -22.06
CA GLY A 391 0.11 -0.29 -20.94
C GLY A 391 -0.40 -1.59 -20.35
N MET A 392 -1.22 -2.35 -21.11
CA MET A 392 -1.84 -3.59 -20.64
C MET A 392 -0.89 -4.80 -20.65
N ALA A 393 0.25 -4.71 -21.30
CA ALA A 393 1.18 -5.83 -21.48
C ALA A 393 2.47 -5.74 -20.63
N GLU A 394 2.66 -4.65 -19.91
CA GLU A 394 3.83 -4.37 -19.10
C GLU A 394 3.46 -4.37 -17.61
N ILE A 395 4.42 -4.66 -16.74
CA ILE A 395 4.21 -4.47 -15.30
C ILE A 395 3.92 -2.99 -15.04
N ALA A 396 2.83 -2.70 -14.32
CA ALA A 396 2.49 -1.33 -13.99
C ALA A 396 3.63 -0.65 -13.21
N PRO A 397 4.06 0.55 -13.61
CA PRO A 397 5.08 1.29 -12.87
C PRO A 397 4.48 1.74 -11.52
N LEU A 398 5.02 1.20 -10.44
CA LEU A 398 4.59 1.51 -9.07
C LEU A 398 5.75 1.17 -8.13
N GLU A 399 5.88 1.87 -7.03
CA GLU A 399 6.98 1.71 -6.08
C GLU A 399 6.91 0.42 -5.26
N LEU A 400 5.77 -0.26 -5.25
CA LEU A 400 5.61 -1.55 -4.57
C LEU A 400 6.38 -2.66 -5.30
N GLY A 401 6.94 -3.59 -4.55
CA GLY A 401 7.54 -4.81 -5.09
C GLY A 401 6.50 -5.85 -5.54
N GLU A 402 5.33 -5.82 -4.91
CA GLU A 402 4.21 -6.74 -5.10
C GLU A 402 3.38 -6.33 -6.32
N ARG A 403 3.89 -6.60 -7.52
CA ARG A 403 3.26 -6.26 -8.82
C ARG A 403 3.11 -7.48 -9.69
N GLY A 404 1.90 -7.70 -10.17
CA GLY A 404 1.57 -8.82 -11.06
C GLY A 404 2.04 -8.58 -12.50
N LEU A 405 2.53 -9.65 -13.13
CA LEU A 405 2.83 -9.64 -14.55
C LEU A 405 1.53 -9.88 -15.33
N PRO A 406 1.13 -8.96 -16.24
CA PRO A 406 -0.01 -9.17 -17.10
C PRO A 406 0.10 -10.46 -17.91
N GLN A 407 -1.04 -11.15 -18.08
CA GLN A 407 -1.14 -12.32 -18.92
C GLN A 407 -1.86 -11.94 -20.22
N MET A 408 -1.14 -12.01 -21.32
CA MET A 408 -1.62 -11.70 -22.66
C MET A 408 -1.60 -12.95 -23.52
N PRO A 409 -2.44 -13.06 -24.58
CA PRO A 409 -2.37 -14.17 -25.50
C PRO A 409 -0.97 -14.28 -26.14
N ALA A 410 -0.36 -15.47 -26.07
CA ALA A 410 0.94 -15.72 -26.71
C ALA A 410 0.87 -15.58 -28.24
N LYS A 411 -0.31 -15.92 -28.79
CA LYS A 411 -0.61 -15.74 -30.22
C LYS A 411 -1.94 -15.01 -30.33
N TRP A 412 -1.97 -13.97 -31.15
CA TRP A 412 -3.19 -13.18 -31.43
C TRP A 412 -3.88 -13.72 -32.70
N GLY A 413 -4.39 -14.93 -32.58
CA GLY A 413 -5.22 -15.54 -33.64
C GLY A 413 -6.63 -14.95 -33.70
N PRO A 414 -7.48 -15.41 -34.65
CA PRO A 414 -8.84 -14.92 -34.79
C PRO A 414 -9.71 -15.13 -33.55
N THR A 415 -9.55 -16.24 -32.83
CA THR A 415 -10.31 -16.56 -31.62
C THR A 415 -9.83 -15.70 -30.44
N GLU A 416 -8.53 -15.72 -30.17
CA GLU A 416 -7.92 -15.00 -29.05
C GLU A 416 -8.14 -13.49 -29.15
N SER A 417 -8.02 -12.93 -30.36
CA SER A 417 -8.24 -11.48 -30.55
C SER A 417 -9.69 -11.08 -30.31
N VAL A 418 -10.64 -11.94 -30.75
CA VAL A 418 -12.04 -11.69 -30.53
C VAL A 418 -12.41 -11.78 -29.06
N THR A 419 -11.93 -12.81 -28.33
CA THR A 419 -12.19 -12.97 -26.90
C THR A 419 -11.51 -11.87 -26.07
N ALA A 420 -10.28 -11.50 -26.42
CA ALA A 420 -9.55 -10.40 -25.82
C ALA A 420 -10.28 -9.06 -25.93
N SER A 421 -11.00 -8.83 -27.03
CA SER A 421 -11.73 -7.57 -27.25
C SER A 421 -12.79 -7.27 -26.18
N TYR A 422 -13.35 -8.28 -25.54
CA TYR A 422 -14.30 -8.12 -24.44
C TYR A 422 -13.77 -8.65 -23.10
N GLY A 423 -12.45 -8.85 -23.02
CA GLY A 423 -11.71 -9.06 -21.76
C GLY A 423 -11.59 -10.51 -21.29
N HIS A 424 -11.67 -11.50 -22.21
CA HIS A 424 -11.36 -12.90 -21.93
C HIS A 424 -10.02 -13.28 -22.56
N GLY A 425 -9.21 -14.07 -21.84
CA GLY A 425 -7.86 -14.43 -22.26
C GLY A 425 -6.84 -13.31 -22.05
N ILE A 426 -7.18 -12.27 -21.29
CA ILE A 426 -6.29 -11.22 -20.81
C ILE A 426 -6.50 -11.06 -19.32
N ALA A 427 -5.44 -11.27 -18.51
CA ALA A 427 -5.48 -11.04 -17.08
C ALA A 427 -4.51 -9.92 -16.70
N VAL A 428 -5.01 -8.94 -15.95
CA VAL A 428 -4.28 -7.73 -15.53
C VAL A 428 -4.67 -7.35 -14.09
N SER A 429 -3.85 -6.52 -13.44
CA SER A 429 -4.21 -6.03 -12.10
C SER A 429 -5.18 -4.83 -12.15
N PRO A 430 -5.90 -4.53 -11.06
CA PRO A 430 -6.70 -3.31 -10.92
C PRO A 430 -5.96 -2.03 -11.28
N VAL A 431 -4.67 -1.91 -10.93
CA VAL A 431 -3.86 -0.73 -11.27
C VAL A 431 -3.71 -0.56 -12.79
N HIS A 432 -3.59 -1.65 -13.57
CA HIS A 432 -3.58 -1.56 -15.04
C HIS A 432 -4.90 -1.00 -15.58
N ILE A 433 -6.03 -1.41 -15.01
CA ILE A 433 -7.35 -0.94 -15.42
C ILE A 433 -7.49 0.56 -15.19
N VAL A 434 -7.18 1.06 -13.98
CA VAL A 434 -7.31 2.50 -13.69
C VAL A 434 -6.36 3.34 -14.54
N ARG A 435 -5.13 2.85 -14.77
CA ARG A 435 -4.13 3.50 -15.64
C ARG A 435 -4.62 3.64 -17.07
N ALA A 436 -5.04 2.54 -17.68
CA ALA A 436 -5.52 2.52 -19.06
C ALA A 436 -6.83 3.30 -19.21
N PHE A 437 -7.76 3.18 -18.25
CA PHE A 437 -9.02 3.90 -18.25
C PHE A 437 -8.83 5.41 -18.07
N ALA A 438 -7.83 5.84 -17.29
CA ALA A 438 -7.45 7.25 -17.18
C ALA A 438 -7.12 7.82 -18.56
N ALA A 439 -6.31 7.13 -19.37
CA ALA A 439 -6.00 7.55 -20.74
C ALA A 439 -7.26 7.67 -21.62
N VAL A 440 -8.25 6.80 -21.41
CA VAL A 440 -9.52 6.87 -22.18
C VAL A 440 -10.29 8.16 -21.86
N VAL A 441 -10.18 8.70 -20.64
CA VAL A 441 -11.04 9.84 -20.22
C VAL A 441 -10.32 11.18 -20.08
N ASN A 442 -8.99 11.22 -19.92
CA ASN A 442 -8.21 12.43 -19.62
C ASN A 442 -7.67 13.17 -20.85
N GLY A 443 -8.19 12.91 -22.03
CA GLY A 443 -7.68 13.49 -23.27
C GLY A 443 -6.63 12.63 -23.98
N GLY A 444 -6.45 11.37 -23.58
CA GLY A 444 -5.60 10.39 -24.27
C GLY A 444 -4.18 10.26 -23.76
N VAL A 445 -3.89 10.71 -22.56
CA VAL A 445 -2.56 10.65 -21.92
C VAL A 445 -2.51 9.49 -20.95
N LEU A 446 -1.60 8.54 -21.15
CA LEU A 446 -1.40 7.40 -20.25
C LEU A 446 -0.54 7.82 -19.05
N PRO A 447 -1.11 7.96 -17.85
CA PRO A 447 -0.33 8.37 -16.68
C PRO A 447 0.57 7.25 -16.18
N SER A 448 1.60 7.61 -15.41
CA SER A 448 2.40 6.65 -14.63
C SER A 448 1.86 6.61 -13.20
N PRO A 449 1.25 5.50 -12.76
CA PRO A 449 0.79 5.37 -11.39
C PRO A 449 1.96 5.52 -10.40
N THR A 450 1.73 6.27 -9.32
CA THR A 450 2.72 6.45 -8.25
C THR A 450 2.04 6.54 -6.89
N LEU A 451 2.71 6.02 -5.87
CA LEU A 451 2.34 6.14 -4.45
C LEU A 451 3.12 7.25 -3.75
N LEU A 452 4.04 7.92 -4.43
CA LEU A 452 4.80 9.03 -3.86
C LEU A 452 4.15 10.37 -4.19
N LYS A 453 3.99 11.22 -3.19
CA LYS A 453 3.50 12.60 -3.37
C LYS A 453 4.47 13.38 -4.26
N GLY A 454 3.95 13.97 -5.34
CA GLY A 454 4.77 14.68 -6.31
C GLY A 454 5.67 13.77 -7.17
N GLY A 455 5.50 12.44 -7.09
CA GLY A 455 6.26 11.46 -7.88
C GLY A 455 5.74 11.26 -9.30
N ALA A 456 4.75 12.04 -9.74
CA ALA A 456 4.15 11.92 -11.05
C ALA A 456 5.18 12.16 -12.17
N ALA A 457 5.29 11.17 -13.08
CA ALA A 457 6.07 11.33 -14.30
C ALA A 457 5.17 11.77 -15.46
N PRO A 458 5.70 12.52 -16.44
CA PRO A 458 4.94 12.90 -17.63
C PRO A 458 4.36 11.68 -18.34
N GLY A 459 3.05 11.68 -18.59
CA GLY A 459 2.38 10.62 -19.31
C GLY A 459 2.62 10.67 -20.82
N ALA A 460 2.56 9.52 -21.48
CA ALA A 460 2.63 9.43 -22.92
C ALA A 460 1.23 9.60 -23.57
N ARG A 461 1.10 10.39 -24.64
CA ARG A 461 -0.13 10.44 -25.42
C ARG A 461 -0.31 9.15 -26.22
N VAL A 462 -1.38 8.41 -25.95
CA VAL A 462 -1.67 7.09 -26.55
C VAL A 462 -2.98 7.06 -27.32
N LEU A 463 -3.86 8.05 -27.08
CA LEU A 463 -5.11 8.27 -27.76
C LEU A 463 -5.23 9.74 -28.16
N SER A 464 -6.06 10.04 -29.16
CA SER A 464 -6.42 11.41 -29.51
C SER A 464 -7.38 12.03 -28.48
N ALA A 465 -7.37 13.35 -28.36
CA ALA A 465 -8.28 14.07 -27.48
C ALA A 465 -9.75 13.85 -27.92
N GLU A 466 -9.97 13.75 -29.21
CA GLU A 466 -11.27 13.51 -29.82
C GLU A 466 -11.85 12.13 -29.46
N THR A 467 -11.00 11.08 -29.53
CA THR A 467 -11.40 9.74 -29.06
C THR A 467 -11.78 9.78 -27.60
N SER A 468 -10.97 10.42 -26.77
CA SER A 468 -11.27 10.56 -25.34
C SER A 468 -12.58 11.32 -25.09
N ALA A 469 -12.83 12.42 -25.80
CA ALA A 469 -14.07 13.18 -25.67
C ALA A 469 -15.33 12.36 -26.01
N VAL A 470 -15.27 11.58 -27.08
CA VAL A 470 -16.38 10.67 -27.44
C VAL A 470 -16.53 9.55 -26.42
N MET A 471 -15.43 8.97 -25.98
CA MET A 471 -15.47 7.89 -24.99
C MET A 471 -16.08 8.35 -23.65
N ARG A 472 -15.81 9.57 -23.19
CA ARG A 472 -16.44 10.14 -21.99
C ARG A 472 -17.97 10.15 -22.10
N ARG A 473 -18.50 10.60 -23.24
CA ARG A 473 -19.95 10.61 -23.50
C ARG A 473 -20.52 9.19 -23.51
N LEU A 474 -19.87 8.25 -24.20
CA LEU A 474 -20.30 6.85 -24.23
C LEU A 474 -20.30 6.23 -22.82
N LEU A 475 -19.28 6.49 -22.01
CA LEU A 475 -19.17 5.97 -20.64
C LEU A 475 -20.21 6.61 -19.71
N ARG A 476 -20.57 7.87 -19.91
CA ARG A 476 -21.69 8.50 -19.19
C ARG A 476 -23.01 7.83 -19.56
N LEU A 477 -23.27 7.56 -20.84
CA LEU A 477 -24.47 6.83 -21.30
C LEU A 477 -24.56 5.41 -20.74
N VAL A 478 -23.43 4.72 -20.51
CA VAL A 478 -23.43 3.42 -19.82
C VAL A 478 -24.02 3.53 -18.42
N VAL A 479 -23.77 4.65 -17.73
CA VAL A 479 -24.30 4.92 -16.39
C VAL A 479 -25.75 5.41 -16.44
N LEU A 480 -26.12 6.25 -17.40
CA LEU A 480 -27.50 6.76 -17.50
C LEU A 480 -28.48 5.70 -18.02
N GLU A 481 -28.15 4.98 -19.10
CA GLU A 481 -29.08 4.13 -19.84
C GLU A 481 -28.68 2.65 -19.85
N GLY A 482 -27.41 2.37 -19.53
CA GLY A 482 -26.80 1.06 -19.70
C GLY A 482 -26.75 0.20 -18.44
N THR A 483 -25.69 -0.63 -18.39
CA THR A 483 -25.45 -1.60 -17.32
C THR A 483 -24.92 -0.97 -16.03
N GLY A 484 -24.49 0.28 -16.08
CA GLY A 484 -23.84 1.00 -14.96
C GLY A 484 -24.77 1.87 -14.12
N ARG A 485 -26.10 1.83 -14.30
CA ARG A 485 -27.05 2.76 -13.66
C ARG A 485 -26.92 2.91 -12.16
N LYS A 486 -26.54 1.84 -11.48
CA LYS A 486 -26.37 1.86 -10.01
C LYS A 486 -25.12 2.60 -9.53
N ALA A 487 -24.24 3.00 -10.46
CA ALA A 487 -23.06 3.80 -10.14
C ALA A 487 -23.32 5.32 -10.21
N ASP A 488 -24.50 5.74 -10.64
CA ASP A 488 -24.81 7.18 -10.73
C ASP A 488 -24.89 7.78 -9.33
N ALA A 489 -23.94 8.66 -9.02
CA ALA A 489 -23.92 9.45 -7.80
C ALA A 489 -24.40 10.86 -8.14
N ASP A 490 -25.50 11.25 -7.55
CA ASP A 490 -26.17 12.51 -7.84
C ASP A 490 -25.20 13.70 -7.72
N GLY A 491 -25.16 14.52 -8.76
CA GLY A 491 -24.32 15.71 -8.81
C GLY A 491 -22.86 15.49 -9.25
N TYR A 492 -22.40 14.24 -9.41
CA TYR A 492 -20.96 13.99 -9.68
C TYR A 492 -20.63 13.47 -11.09
N LEU A 493 -21.63 13.42 -11.96
CA LEU A 493 -21.46 13.06 -13.40
C LEU A 493 -20.60 11.81 -13.59
N VAL A 494 -20.91 10.73 -12.89
CA VAL A 494 -20.16 9.47 -12.97
C VAL A 494 -20.34 8.82 -14.34
N GLY A 495 -19.25 8.40 -14.96
CA GLY A 495 -19.27 7.55 -16.13
C GLY A 495 -18.38 6.33 -15.94
N GLY A 496 -18.72 5.19 -16.53
CA GLY A 496 -17.95 3.99 -16.26
C GLY A 496 -18.40 2.75 -16.98
N LYS A 497 -17.85 1.59 -16.56
CA LYS A 497 -18.15 0.30 -17.19
C LYS A 497 -18.16 -0.83 -16.18
N THR A 498 -19.21 -1.65 -16.23
CA THR A 498 -19.36 -2.90 -15.48
C THR A 498 -18.51 -4.02 -16.07
N GLY A 499 -17.96 -4.86 -15.19
CA GLY A 499 -17.36 -6.16 -15.53
C GLY A 499 -18.01 -7.28 -14.72
N THR A 500 -18.18 -8.40 -15.37
CA THR A 500 -18.52 -9.66 -14.72
C THR A 500 -17.80 -10.73 -15.53
N ALA A 501 -16.84 -11.39 -14.92
CA ALA A 501 -16.04 -12.42 -15.55
C ALA A 501 -16.02 -13.67 -14.67
N ASN A 502 -16.20 -14.84 -15.30
CA ASN A 502 -16.03 -16.10 -14.61
C ASN A 502 -14.53 -16.36 -14.40
N GLN A 503 -14.16 -16.95 -13.28
CA GLN A 503 -12.78 -17.35 -13.00
C GLN A 503 -12.50 -18.76 -13.53
N VAL A 504 -11.23 -18.99 -13.82
CA VAL A 504 -10.76 -20.34 -14.17
C VAL A 504 -10.73 -21.20 -12.91
N SER A 505 -11.38 -22.34 -12.96
CA SER A 505 -11.34 -23.33 -11.87
C SER A 505 -9.94 -23.93 -11.72
N PRO A 506 -9.51 -24.30 -10.51
CA PRO A 506 -8.27 -25.06 -10.30
C PRO A 506 -8.19 -26.36 -11.10
N SER A 507 -9.35 -26.94 -11.47
CA SER A 507 -9.45 -28.14 -12.32
C SER A 507 -9.40 -27.84 -13.82
N GLY A 508 -9.27 -26.58 -14.21
CA GLY A 508 -9.32 -26.10 -15.59
C GLY A 508 -10.73 -25.75 -16.05
N GLY A 509 -10.83 -24.84 -17.03
CA GLY A 509 -12.10 -24.31 -17.54
C GLY A 509 -12.68 -23.20 -16.67
N TYR A 510 -13.70 -22.51 -17.19
CA TYR A 510 -14.42 -21.47 -16.44
C TYR A 510 -15.47 -22.09 -15.52
N ASP A 511 -15.55 -21.59 -14.29
CA ASP A 511 -16.58 -21.96 -13.32
C ASP A 511 -17.63 -20.85 -13.23
N ASP A 512 -18.89 -21.19 -13.49
CA ASP A 512 -20.00 -20.24 -13.44
C ASP A 512 -20.31 -19.74 -12.02
N ASN A 513 -19.83 -20.42 -10.99
CA ASN A 513 -19.99 -20.03 -9.58
C ASN A 513 -18.84 -19.14 -9.09
N LEU A 514 -17.69 -19.20 -9.76
CA LEU A 514 -16.52 -18.37 -9.42
C LEU A 514 -16.45 -17.18 -10.37
N ARG A 515 -16.74 -16.00 -9.87
CA ARG A 515 -16.77 -14.80 -10.71
C ARG A 515 -16.17 -13.59 -10.03
N ILE A 516 -15.73 -12.64 -10.85
CA ILE A 516 -15.32 -11.30 -10.40
C ILE A 516 -16.38 -10.32 -10.84
N ALA A 517 -16.97 -9.61 -9.88
CA ALA A 517 -17.86 -8.50 -10.11
C ALA A 517 -17.09 -7.19 -9.96
N SER A 518 -16.97 -6.40 -11.03
CA SER A 518 -16.14 -5.20 -11.03
C SER A 518 -16.82 -4.00 -11.71
N PHE A 519 -16.32 -2.81 -11.37
CA PHE A 519 -16.72 -1.55 -12.00
C PHE A 519 -15.54 -0.60 -12.06
N VAL A 520 -15.30 -0.01 -13.22
CA VAL A 520 -14.39 1.12 -13.40
C VAL A 520 -15.19 2.37 -13.69
N ALA A 521 -14.84 3.47 -13.05
CA ALA A 521 -15.51 4.75 -13.22
C ALA A 521 -14.53 5.91 -13.29
N ALA A 522 -15.00 7.02 -13.85
CA ALA A 522 -14.35 8.33 -13.69
C ALA A 522 -15.39 9.38 -13.35
N PHE A 523 -14.95 10.43 -12.67
CA PHE A 523 -15.78 11.58 -12.32
C PHE A 523 -14.93 12.84 -12.09
N PRO A 524 -15.55 14.03 -12.33
CA PRO A 524 -16.76 14.27 -13.09
C PRO A 524 -16.46 14.09 -14.59
N MET A 525 -17.42 13.58 -15.40
CA MET A 525 -17.18 13.20 -16.81
C MET A 525 -17.01 14.39 -17.76
N ASP A 526 -17.44 15.58 -17.41
CA ASP A 526 -17.21 16.81 -18.15
C ASP A 526 -15.71 17.21 -18.11
N ALA A 527 -15.08 17.06 -16.94
CA ALA A 527 -13.65 17.33 -16.71
C ALA A 527 -13.05 16.24 -15.79
N PRO A 528 -12.76 15.03 -16.31
CA PRO A 528 -12.36 13.90 -15.49
C PRO A 528 -11.10 14.19 -14.67
N ARG A 529 -11.24 14.10 -13.35
CA ARG A 529 -10.14 14.26 -12.41
C ARG A 529 -9.73 12.96 -11.76
N TYR A 530 -10.69 12.09 -11.46
CA TYR A 530 -10.46 10.87 -10.70
C TYR A 530 -10.99 9.66 -11.44
N VAL A 531 -10.22 8.59 -11.38
CA VAL A 531 -10.62 7.25 -11.83
C VAL A 531 -10.71 6.35 -10.61
N THR A 532 -11.79 5.59 -10.50
CA THR A 532 -11.96 4.59 -9.46
C THR A 532 -12.20 3.21 -10.06
N PHE A 533 -11.73 2.20 -9.38
CA PHE A 533 -11.99 0.81 -9.68
C PHE A 533 -12.37 0.07 -8.40
N MET A 534 -13.41 -0.74 -8.45
CA MET A 534 -13.82 -1.61 -7.36
C MET A 534 -14.13 -3.00 -7.90
N MET A 535 -13.72 -4.03 -7.16
CA MET A 535 -14.04 -5.43 -7.47
C MET A 535 -14.31 -6.24 -6.21
N VAL A 536 -15.13 -7.27 -6.35
CA VAL A 536 -15.35 -8.31 -5.35
C VAL A 536 -15.19 -9.68 -6.02
N GLU A 537 -14.40 -10.54 -5.39
CA GLU A 537 -14.18 -11.94 -5.80
C GLU A 537 -15.29 -12.82 -5.24
N ASN A 538 -15.86 -13.65 -6.10
CA ASN A 538 -16.85 -14.67 -5.77
C ASN A 538 -18.03 -14.15 -4.93
N PRO A 539 -18.67 -13.03 -5.35
CA PRO A 539 -19.83 -12.53 -4.63
C PRO A 539 -21.01 -13.51 -4.77
N VAL A 540 -21.70 -13.73 -3.66
CA VAL A 540 -22.91 -14.58 -3.59
C VAL A 540 -24.14 -13.70 -3.85
N PRO A 541 -25.09 -14.14 -4.71
CA PRO A 541 -26.36 -13.46 -4.88
C PRO A 541 -27.15 -13.37 -3.58
N SER A 542 -27.80 -12.23 -3.34
CA SER A 542 -28.67 -12.02 -2.17
C SER A 542 -30.10 -11.64 -2.61
N GLU A 543 -31.05 -11.70 -1.71
CA GLU A 543 -32.42 -11.26 -1.95
C GLU A 543 -32.47 -9.77 -2.33
N ASP A 544 -31.71 -8.93 -1.64
CA ASP A 544 -31.57 -7.49 -1.94
C ASP A 544 -31.05 -7.21 -3.34
N SER A 545 -30.32 -8.14 -3.92
CA SER A 545 -29.82 -8.05 -5.29
C SER A 545 -30.68 -8.77 -6.30
N PHE A 546 -31.88 -9.22 -5.91
CA PHE A 546 -32.80 -9.99 -6.75
C PHE A 546 -32.12 -11.21 -7.39
N GLY A 547 -31.25 -11.89 -6.66
CA GLY A 547 -30.51 -13.05 -7.15
C GLY A 547 -29.36 -12.69 -8.11
N PHE A 548 -28.91 -11.44 -8.20
CA PHE A 548 -27.80 -11.02 -9.04
C PHE A 548 -26.53 -10.76 -8.24
N ALA A 549 -25.40 -11.28 -8.70
CA ALA A 549 -24.06 -10.98 -8.20
C ALA A 549 -23.14 -10.50 -9.33
N THR A 550 -23.63 -9.55 -10.12
CA THR A 550 -22.90 -8.98 -11.27
C THR A 550 -22.26 -7.64 -10.90
N GLY A 551 -21.30 -7.18 -11.72
CA GLY A 551 -20.66 -5.88 -11.51
C GLY A 551 -21.62 -4.71 -11.38
N GLY A 552 -22.78 -4.76 -12.06
CA GLY A 552 -23.82 -3.73 -11.98
C GLY A 552 -24.57 -3.70 -10.65
N TRP A 553 -24.63 -4.82 -9.92
CA TRP A 553 -25.30 -4.93 -8.62
C TRP A 553 -24.33 -4.80 -7.44
N VAL A 554 -23.13 -5.34 -7.59
CA VAL A 554 -22.09 -5.38 -6.55
C VAL A 554 -21.23 -4.11 -6.60
N ALA A 555 -20.34 -4.05 -7.59
CA ALA A 555 -19.32 -3.01 -7.65
C ALA A 555 -19.84 -1.62 -8.06
N ALA A 556 -20.83 -1.55 -8.97
CA ALA A 556 -21.40 -0.27 -9.39
C ALA A 556 -22.14 0.43 -8.22
N SER A 557 -22.91 -0.32 -7.42
CA SER A 557 -23.58 0.23 -6.25
C SER A 557 -22.59 0.76 -5.20
N ALA A 558 -21.52 0.00 -4.94
CA ALA A 558 -20.45 0.40 -4.05
C ALA A 558 -19.71 1.65 -4.57
N THR A 559 -19.47 1.72 -5.88
CA THR A 559 -18.84 2.90 -6.50
C THR A 559 -19.67 4.16 -6.30
N ARG A 560 -21.02 4.08 -6.41
CA ARG A 560 -21.90 5.22 -6.12
C ARG A 560 -21.72 5.76 -4.72
N LEU A 561 -21.71 4.86 -3.72
CA LEU A 561 -21.51 5.23 -2.33
C LEU A 561 -20.12 5.83 -2.10
N LEU A 562 -19.09 5.20 -2.67
CA LEU A 562 -17.73 5.71 -2.60
C LEU A 562 -17.61 7.11 -3.20
N VAL A 563 -18.11 7.33 -4.43
CA VAL A 563 -18.01 8.64 -5.10
C VAL A 563 -18.73 9.71 -4.31
N ALA A 564 -19.94 9.45 -3.80
CA ALA A 564 -20.68 10.40 -2.98
C ALA A 564 -19.91 10.83 -1.71
N ARG A 565 -19.09 9.94 -1.14
CA ARG A 565 -18.27 10.23 0.05
C ARG A 565 -16.97 10.97 -0.30
N ILE A 566 -16.26 10.53 -1.35
CA ILE A 566 -14.92 11.04 -1.63
C ILE A 566 -14.93 12.30 -2.49
N ALA A 567 -15.93 12.53 -3.34
CA ALA A 567 -15.96 13.68 -4.22
C ALA A 567 -15.87 15.01 -3.46
N PRO A 568 -16.62 15.26 -2.37
CA PRO A 568 -16.47 16.47 -1.57
C PRO A 568 -15.08 16.58 -0.92
N LEU A 569 -14.51 15.47 -0.44
CA LEU A 569 -13.17 15.42 0.17
C LEU A 569 -12.08 15.81 -0.82
N LEU A 570 -12.31 15.51 -2.10
CA LEU A 570 -11.40 15.77 -3.21
C LEU A 570 -11.69 17.12 -3.91
N GLY A 571 -12.60 17.93 -3.35
CA GLY A 571 -12.94 19.25 -3.88
C GLY A 571 -13.70 19.19 -5.21
N VAL A 572 -14.45 18.11 -5.47
CA VAL A 572 -15.40 18.03 -6.58
C VAL A 572 -16.75 18.50 -6.07
N LEU A 573 -17.20 19.62 -6.60
CA LEU A 573 -18.51 20.18 -6.22
C LEU A 573 -19.63 19.46 -6.99
N PRO A 574 -20.77 19.20 -6.35
CA PRO A 574 -21.94 18.64 -7.04
C PRO A 574 -22.47 19.63 -8.08
N ARG A 575 -22.93 19.13 -9.21
CA ARG A 575 -23.51 19.89 -10.33
C ARG A 575 -24.82 19.27 -10.75
N ASP A 576 -25.70 20.07 -11.32
CA ASP A 576 -26.93 19.56 -11.91
C ASP A 576 -26.62 18.69 -13.13
N SER A 577 -27.27 17.54 -13.19
CA SER A 577 -27.04 16.54 -14.25
C SER A 577 -27.50 17.01 -15.65
N GLU A 578 -28.31 18.05 -15.73
CA GLU A 578 -28.80 18.64 -16.99
C GLU A 578 -27.71 19.41 -17.77
N GLU A 579 -26.61 19.82 -17.14
CA GLU A 579 -25.53 20.56 -17.82
C GLU A 579 -24.62 19.70 -18.68
N PHE A 580 -24.61 18.38 -18.50
CA PHE A 580 -23.81 17.50 -19.34
C PHE A 580 -24.63 17.06 -20.55
N ASP A 581 -24.38 17.73 -21.70
CA ASP A 581 -25.00 17.37 -22.98
C ASP A 581 -24.64 15.91 -23.35
N THR A 582 -25.43 14.99 -22.85
CA THR A 582 -25.49 13.62 -23.38
C THR A 582 -26.24 13.61 -24.69
N GLY A 583 -26.65 14.80 -25.17
CA GLY A 583 -27.57 15.05 -26.25
C GLY A 583 -27.55 13.96 -27.27
N ALA A 584 -28.42 13.04 -27.06
CA ALA A 584 -28.76 11.91 -27.87
C ALA A 584 -27.61 11.42 -28.78
N LEU A 585 -27.58 10.27 -29.15
CA LEU A 585 -26.77 9.71 -30.27
C LEU A 585 -26.64 10.64 -31.51
N ASN A 586 -27.26 11.81 -31.48
CA ASN A 586 -27.17 12.92 -32.42
C ASN A 586 -25.86 13.73 -32.38
N PHE A 587 -25.00 13.61 -31.35
CA PHE A 587 -23.68 14.21 -31.42
C PHE A 587 -22.81 13.70 -32.56
N LEU A 588 -23.27 12.63 -33.21
CA LEU A 588 -22.61 12.03 -34.37
C LEU A 588 -22.90 12.78 -35.67
N ASN A 589 -23.92 13.60 -35.70
CA ASN A 589 -24.33 14.35 -36.88
C ASN A 589 -23.79 15.78 -36.90
N THR A 590 -23.20 16.27 -35.82
CA THR A 590 -22.55 17.57 -35.76
C THR A 590 -21.08 17.39 -35.37
N PRO A 591 -20.15 17.83 -36.21
CA PRO A 591 -18.73 17.87 -35.84
C PRO A 591 -18.45 19.08 -34.93
N ASP A 592 -19.11 19.18 -33.78
CA ASP A 592 -18.75 20.21 -32.82
C ASP A 592 -17.54 19.78 -32.00
N VAL A 593 -16.38 20.10 -32.55
CA VAL A 593 -15.05 19.86 -31.98
C VAL A 593 -14.66 20.94 -30.97
N ASN A 594 -15.57 21.85 -30.63
CA ASN A 594 -15.36 22.89 -29.65
C ASN A 594 -15.66 22.48 -28.20
N ALA A 595 -15.29 21.25 -27.82
CA ALA A 595 -15.03 21.01 -26.41
C ALA A 595 -13.80 21.81 -26.03
N ALA A 596 -13.95 22.73 -25.08
CA ALA A 596 -12.90 23.60 -24.59
C ALA A 596 -11.56 22.84 -24.48
N PRO A 597 -10.45 23.43 -24.95
CA PRO A 597 -9.14 22.81 -24.85
C PRO A 597 -8.87 22.52 -23.38
N PHE A 598 -8.49 21.28 -23.07
CA PHE A 598 -8.00 20.92 -21.75
C PHE A 598 -6.83 21.85 -21.42
N VAL A 599 -7.00 22.67 -20.42
CA VAL A 599 -5.89 23.36 -19.80
C VAL A 599 -5.12 22.26 -19.06
N VAL A 600 -4.00 21.83 -19.63
CA VAL A 600 -2.99 21.09 -18.88
C VAL A 600 -2.46 22.10 -17.86
N VAL A 601 -2.95 22.02 -16.64
CA VAL A 601 -2.34 22.76 -15.52
C VAL A 601 -1.03 22.05 -15.26
N ASN A 602 0.05 22.56 -15.81
CA ASN A 602 1.39 22.24 -15.34
C ASN A 602 1.45 22.78 -13.90
N ASN A 603 1.39 21.87 -12.93
CA ASN A 603 1.69 22.20 -11.55
C ASN A 603 3.20 22.41 -11.41
N GLU A 604 3.68 23.54 -11.86
CA GLU A 604 4.89 24.13 -11.31
C GLU A 604 4.47 24.96 -10.09
N THR A 605 4.87 24.47 -8.93
CA THR A 605 4.91 25.16 -7.63
C THR A 605 3.72 26.05 -7.28
N THR A 606 2.77 25.53 -6.51
CA THR A 606 1.94 26.40 -5.68
C THR A 606 1.82 25.83 -4.27
N ASP A 607 2.44 26.55 -3.33
CA ASP A 607 2.06 26.55 -1.93
C ASP A 607 0.54 26.76 -1.81
N TYR A 608 -0.15 25.76 -1.29
CA TYR A 608 -1.56 25.85 -0.99
C TYR A 608 -1.75 26.57 0.34
N SER A 609 -1.98 27.89 0.27
CA SER A 609 -2.69 28.61 1.32
C SER A 609 -4.18 28.59 0.97
N PRO A 610 -5.07 28.20 1.92
CA PRO A 610 -6.51 28.24 1.67
C PRO A 610 -6.99 29.69 1.75
N GLY A 611 -7.20 30.32 0.60
CA GLY A 611 -7.68 31.68 0.51
C GLY A 611 -8.25 31.98 -0.86
N ILE A 612 -9.58 31.98 -0.94
CA ILE A 612 -10.43 32.75 -1.87
C ILE A 612 -10.17 32.51 -3.37
N LEU A 613 -10.95 31.61 -3.94
CA LEU A 613 -11.17 31.49 -5.37
C LEU A 613 -11.93 32.77 -5.85
N SER A 614 -11.24 33.71 -6.48
CA SER A 614 -11.88 34.74 -7.30
C SER A 614 -12.20 34.16 -8.65
N VAL A 615 -13.48 33.86 -8.88
CA VAL A 615 -14.02 33.56 -10.19
C VAL A 615 -13.99 34.84 -11.02
N VAL A 616 -13.08 34.95 -11.98
CA VAL A 616 -13.16 35.96 -12.99
C VAL A 616 -14.24 35.55 -13.99
N HIS A 617 -15.41 36.10 -13.83
CA HIS A 617 -16.45 36.12 -14.85
C HIS A 617 -16.03 37.08 -15.96
N ASN A 618 -15.59 36.54 -17.09
CA ASN A 618 -15.55 37.31 -18.32
C ASN A 618 -16.98 37.32 -18.88
N THR A 619 -17.74 38.36 -18.52
CA THR A 619 -18.92 38.79 -19.26
C THR A 619 -18.48 39.30 -20.64
N ILE A 620 -18.77 38.52 -21.66
CA ILE A 620 -18.73 39.03 -23.04
C ILE A 620 -19.99 39.86 -23.23
N ASP A 621 -19.83 41.18 -23.30
CA ASP A 621 -20.85 42.11 -23.70
C ASP A 621 -21.30 41.78 -25.14
N SER A 622 -22.52 41.28 -25.27
CA SER A 622 -23.21 41.17 -26.56
C SER A 622 -23.90 42.48 -26.89
N ASN A 623 -23.20 43.38 -27.52
CA ASN A 623 -23.80 44.48 -28.33
C ASN A 623 -22.71 45.18 -29.14
N VAL A 624 -22.49 44.72 -30.36
CA VAL A 624 -22.26 45.53 -31.56
C VAL A 624 -22.50 44.60 -32.76
N ILE A 625 -23.68 44.75 -33.34
CA ILE A 625 -23.97 44.34 -34.72
C ILE A 625 -23.61 45.54 -35.58
N ASP A 626 -22.63 45.41 -36.45
CA ASP A 626 -22.65 46.10 -37.71
C ASP A 626 -21.95 45.31 -38.82
N ASN A 627 -22.68 45.21 -39.91
CA ASN A 627 -22.35 44.56 -41.16
C ASN A 627 -21.09 45.19 -41.79
N GLU A 628 -20.16 44.34 -42.24
CA GLU A 628 -19.57 44.48 -43.58
C GLU A 628 -18.82 43.20 -43.96
N ALA A 629 -19.23 42.64 -45.08
CA ALA A 629 -18.61 41.50 -45.73
C ALA A 629 -17.29 41.94 -46.38
N THR A 630 -16.18 41.29 -46.00
CA THR A 630 -15.01 41.19 -46.89
C THR A 630 -14.16 39.98 -46.55
N ASP A 631 -13.81 39.30 -47.61
CA ASP A 631 -12.92 38.13 -47.81
C ASP A 631 -11.85 37.88 -46.74
N TYR A 632 -11.85 36.69 -46.17
CA TYR A 632 -10.72 36.20 -45.41
C TYR A 632 -10.17 34.89 -45.99
N LYS A 633 -8.94 35.01 -46.53
CA LYS A 633 -8.07 33.89 -46.86
C LYS A 633 -7.44 33.33 -45.57
N PRO A 634 -7.28 32.01 -45.44
CA PRO A 634 -6.60 31.45 -44.28
C PRO A 634 -5.09 31.56 -44.44
N GLY A 635 -4.46 32.22 -43.49
CA GLY A 635 -2.99 32.40 -43.42
C GLY A 635 -2.49 32.32 -42.00
N ALA A 636 -1.63 31.30 -41.80
CA ALA A 636 -0.49 31.26 -40.89
C ALA A 636 -0.64 31.78 -39.44
N LEU A 637 -0.63 30.85 -38.50
CA LEU A 637 -0.33 31.11 -37.09
C LEU A 637 1.13 31.55 -36.95
N SER A 638 1.36 32.80 -36.53
CA SER A 638 2.66 33.29 -36.08
C SER A 638 2.81 33.06 -34.58
N VAL A 639 3.83 32.29 -34.21
CA VAL A 639 4.28 32.11 -32.83
C VAL A 639 5.03 33.41 -32.44
N VAL A 640 4.51 34.13 -31.45
CA VAL A 640 5.21 35.28 -30.86
C VAL A 640 6.18 34.69 -29.78
N HIS A 641 7.47 34.76 -30.12
CA HIS A 641 8.55 34.57 -29.15
C HIS A 641 8.84 35.92 -28.47
N ASN A 642 8.59 36.00 -27.18
CA ASN A 642 9.13 37.11 -26.39
C ASN A 642 10.60 36.79 -26.06
N LYS A 643 11.50 37.53 -26.72
CA LYS A 643 12.91 37.63 -26.35
C LYS A 643 13.04 38.70 -25.30
N THR A 644 13.48 38.35 -24.11
CA THR A 644 14.21 39.31 -23.25
C THR A 644 15.69 39.04 -23.45
N THR A 645 16.34 40.07 -23.93
CA THR A 645 17.78 40.25 -24.05
C THR A 645 18.34 40.47 -22.66
N ASP A 646 19.43 39.76 -22.31
CA ASP A 646 20.64 40.44 -21.81
C ASP A 646 21.87 39.53 -21.97
N ASN A 647 22.92 40.22 -22.38
CA ASN A 647 24.27 39.78 -22.69
C ASN A 647 25.01 39.16 -21.52
N GLU A 648 25.82 38.12 -21.73
CA GLU A 648 27.28 38.29 -21.71
C GLU A 648 27.97 36.96 -22.06
N THR A 649 28.96 37.15 -22.89
CA THR A 649 29.98 36.19 -23.35
C THR A 649 30.76 35.54 -22.22
N ASP A 650 30.99 34.21 -22.26
CA ASP A 650 32.37 33.74 -22.25
C ASP A 650 32.47 32.29 -22.77
N THR A 651 33.41 32.15 -23.65
CA THR A 651 33.92 30.91 -24.25
C THR A 651 34.74 30.10 -23.25
N LEU A 652 34.58 28.78 -23.20
CA LEU A 652 35.71 27.85 -23.10
C LEU A 652 35.27 26.37 -23.30
N HIS A 653 35.98 25.77 -24.19
CA HIS A 653 36.20 24.39 -24.62
C HIS A 653 35.91 23.25 -23.65
N GLY A 654 35.17 22.26 -24.13
CA GLY A 654 35.65 20.88 -24.40
C GLY A 654 35.73 19.91 -23.24
N ARG A 655 34.88 18.92 -23.27
CA ARG A 655 35.13 17.47 -23.36
C ARG A 655 33.90 16.66 -22.94
N PRO A 656 33.63 15.54 -23.56
CA PRO A 656 32.43 14.75 -23.29
C PRO A 656 32.63 13.83 -22.08
N SER A 657 31.61 13.71 -21.25
CA SER A 657 31.53 12.76 -20.14
C SER A 657 31.06 11.40 -20.64
N PRO A 658 31.54 10.30 -20.04
CA PRO A 658 31.28 8.94 -20.53
C PRO A 658 29.92 8.42 -20.09
N SER A 659 29.29 7.73 -21.03
CA SER A 659 28.13 6.88 -20.84
C SER A 659 28.43 5.75 -19.84
N LEU A 660 27.71 5.67 -18.74
CA LEU A 660 27.66 4.51 -17.86
C LEU A 660 26.67 3.50 -18.43
N SER A 661 27.19 2.41 -18.96
CA SER A 661 26.44 1.23 -19.32
C SER A 661 26.09 0.44 -18.06
N LEU A 662 24.80 0.28 -17.80
CA LEU A 662 24.28 -0.69 -16.85
C LEU A 662 24.30 -2.09 -17.48
N ASN A 663 25.32 -2.87 -17.17
CA ASN A 663 25.29 -4.33 -17.33
C ASN A 663 25.75 -4.97 -16.02
N ASN A 664 25.02 -6.00 -15.65
CA ASN A 664 25.28 -7.02 -14.62
C ASN A 664 24.54 -6.88 -13.29
N PHE A 665 23.32 -7.42 -13.28
CA PHE A 665 22.83 -8.19 -12.16
C PHE A 665 22.32 -9.55 -12.64
N ASN A 666 23.20 -10.54 -12.48
CA ASN A 666 22.85 -11.95 -12.62
C ASN A 666 22.04 -12.40 -11.42
N PHE A 667 20.77 -12.70 -11.61
CA PHE A 667 19.99 -13.50 -10.67
C PHE A 667 20.20 -14.99 -11.01
N LEU A 668 20.79 -15.71 -10.07
CA LEU A 668 20.89 -17.17 -10.03
C LEU A 668 19.49 -17.80 -10.13
N ARG A 669 19.22 -18.43 -11.25
CA ARG A 669 18.15 -19.41 -11.42
C ARG A 669 18.67 -20.74 -10.87
N ALA A 670 18.07 -21.25 -9.80
CA ALA A 670 18.13 -22.65 -9.45
C ALA A 670 17.10 -23.40 -10.31
N ALA A 671 17.57 -24.18 -11.27
CA ALA A 671 16.78 -25.15 -11.98
C ALA A 671 16.88 -26.52 -11.26
N PRO A 672 15.83 -27.32 -11.20
CA PRO A 672 15.95 -28.70 -10.74
C PRO A 672 16.53 -29.57 -11.86
N ALA A 673 17.51 -30.38 -11.48
CA ALA A 673 18.20 -31.31 -12.33
C ALA A 673 17.25 -32.36 -12.91
N GLY A 674 17.30 -32.52 -14.24
CA GLY A 674 16.72 -33.64 -14.95
C GLY A 674 17.53 -34.90 -14.76
N ILE A 675 16.88 -35.99 -14.46
CA ILE A 675 17.41 -37.34 -14.55
C ILE A 675 16.75 -38.00 -15.77
N SER A 676 17.51 -38.21 -16.81
CA SER A 676 17.19 -39.12 -17.91
C SER A 676 17.61 -40.53 -17.51
N GLY A 677 16.67 -41.47 -17.52
CA GLY A 677 16.95 -42.90 -17.39
C GLY A 677 15.79 -43.71 -17.96
N ARG A 678 16.01 -44.24 -19.18
CA ARG A 678 15.17 -45.26 -19.81
C ARG A 678 15.31 -46.58 -19.04
N GLY A 679 14.21 -47.24 -18.79
CA GLY A 679 14.20 -48.62 -18.29
C GLY A 679 12.75 -49.12 -18.21
N SER A 680 12.34 -49.85 -19.21
CA SER A 680 11.14 -50.69 -19.27
C SER A 680 11.20 -51.78 -18.21
N LEU A 681 10.08 -52.05 -17.54
CA LEU A 681 9.56 -53.42 -17.24
C LEU A 681 8.23 -53.32 -16.47
N GLU A 682 7.35 -54.15 -16.89
CA GLU A 682 5.96 -54.36 -16.45
C GLU A 682 5.80 -55.02 -15.08
N PRO A 683 4.60 -55.34 -14.59
CA PRO A 683 4.15 -55.08 -13.24
C PRO A 683 4.14 -56.33 -12.35
N THR A 684 4.24 -56.13 -11.04
CA THR A 684 3.81 -57.15 -10.08
C THR A 684 3.09 -56.50 -8.89
N THR A 685 1.88 -56.92 -8.75
CA THR A 685 0.99 -56.87 -7.60
C THR A 685 1.69 -57.25 -6.28
N ARG A 686 1.49 -56.49 -5.21
CA ARG A 686 1.10 -57.05 -3.87
C ARG A 686 0.68 -55.94 -2.91
N GLN A 687 -0.45 -56.23 -2.29
CA GLN A 687 -1.09 -55.65 -1.11
C GLN A 687 -0.16 -55.52 0.10
N SER A 688 -0.30 -54.45 0.87
CA SER A 688 -0.38 -54.53 2.33
C SER A 688 -1.01 -53.29 2.92
N GLU A 689 -2.10 -53.48 3.55
CA GLU A 689 -2.87 -52.61 4.43
C GLU A 689 -2.06 -52.14 5.63
N SER A 690 -2.33 -50.90 6.09
CA SER A 690 -2.54 -50.63 7.52
C SER A 690 -3.04 -49.20 7.74
N PRO A 691 -3.84 -48.94 8.78
CA PRO A 691 -4.94 -48.00 8.77
C PRO A 691 -4.69 -46.73 9.58
N LEU A 692 -5.40 -45.66 9.18
CA LEU A 692 -5.59 -44.43 9.96
C LEU A 692 -6.63 -44.63 11.07
N PRO A 693 -6.53 -43.99 12.23
CA PRO A 693 -7.51 -44.10 13.29
C PRO A 693 -8.75 -43.25 13.06
N LEU A 694 -9.87 -43.86 13.26
CA LEU A 694 -11.23 -43.34 13.25
C LEU A 694 -11.51 -42.42 14.44
N MET A 695 -12.17 -41.31 14.19
CA MET A 695 -12.90 -40.52 15.19
C MET A 695 -14.26 -41.17 15.49
N PRO A 696 -14.81 -41.09 16.72
CA PRO A 696 -16.05 -41.79 17.09
C PRO A 696 -17.30 -40.98 16.67
N LYS A 697 -18.24 -41.69 16.08
CA LYS A 697 -19.67 -41.35 15.99
C LYS A 697 -20.36 -41.73 17.29
N ALA A 698 -21.16 -40.86 17.84
CA ALA A 698 -22.38 -41.04 18.63
C ALA A 698 -22.95 -39.64 18.88
N VAL A 699 -24.21 -39.30 18.78
CA VAL A 699 -25.47 -40.02 19.02
C VAL A 699 -26.53 -39.30 18.15
N GLN A 700 -27.22 -40.07 17.33
CA GLN A 700 -28.58 -39.77 16.89
C GLN A 700 -29.49 -40.62 17.77
N GLU A 701 -30.49 -39.96 18.41
CA GLU A 701 -31.86 -40.45 18.54
C GLU A 701 -32.62 -39.67 19.61
N GLU A 702 -33.87 -39.37 19.27
CA GLU A 702 -35.03 -39.06 20.10
C GLU A 702 -35.21 -37.63 20.65
N ALA A 703 -36.14 -36.93 20.03
CA ALA A 703 -37.31 -36.43 20.76
C ALA A 703 -38.39 -35.93 19.79
N THR A 704 -39.45 -36.67 19.76
CA THR A 704 -40.75 -36.28 19.23
C THR A 704 -41.49 -35.47 20.30
N ASN A 705 -42.24 -34.42 19.83
CA ASN A 705 -43.41 -33.77 20.42
C ASN A 705 -43.34 -33.10 21.78
N ALA A 706 -43.47 -31.79 21.79
CA ALA A 706 -44.48 -31.09 22.61
C ALA A 706 -44.58 -29.60 22.25
N ASP A 707 -45.74 -29.27 21.80
CA ASP A 707 -46.56 -28.07 21.98
C ASP A 707 -45.96 -26.64 21.92
N ALA A 708 -46.66 -25.93 21.07
CA ALA A 708 -46.71 -24.50 20.83
C ALA A 708 -47.03 -23.65 22.06
N SER A 709 -46.40 -22.49 22.15
CA SER A 709 -47.07 -21.18 22.40
C SER A 709 -46.02 -20.06 22.55
N PRO A 710 -46.39 -18.80 22.36
CA PRO A 710 -45.64 -17.86 21.52
C PRO A 710 -44.89 -16.82 22.35
N VAL A 711 -43.77 -16.35 21.80
CA VAL A 711 -43.12 -15.11 22.23
C VAL A 711 -42.98 -14.22 20.99
N ASP A 712 -44.08 -13.55 20.70
CA ASP A 712 -44.16 -12.53 19.68
C ASP A 712 -44.81 -11.31 20.39
N GLU A 713 -44.00 -10.55 21.11
CA GLU A 713 -44.34 -9.25 21.70
C GLU A 713 -43.08 -8.52 22.17
N SER A 714 -42.20 -8.10 21.25
CA SER A 714 -41.17 -7.11 21.58
C SER A 714 -40.58 -6.36 20.38
N ILE A 715 -41.06 -6.57 19.16
CA ILE A 715 -40.60 -5.85 17.98
C ILE A 715 -41.50 -4.67 17.64
N ASP A 716 -42.81 -4.72 17.96
CA ASP A 716 -43.76 -3.64 17.69
C ASP A 716 -43.62 -2.42 18.61
N ALA A 717 -42.86 -2.50 19.70
CA ALA A 717 -42.61 -1.39 20.61
C ALA A 717 -41.50 -0.44 20.17
N ILE A 718 -40.64 -0.86 19.25
CA ILE A 718 -39.52 -0.04 18.75
C ILE A 718 -39.93 0.78 17.53
N ASP A 719 -40.84 0.28 16.69
CA ASP A 719 -41.34 1.02 15.53
C ASP A 719 -42.33 2.13 15.91
N ALA A 720 -43.00 2.01 17.05
CA ALA A 720 -43.90 3.05 17.58
C ALA A 720 -43.17 4.27 18.15
N ILE A 721 -41.92 4.10 18.60
CA ILE A 721 -41.10 5.21 19.14
C ILE A 721 -40.43 6.02 18.03
N ILE A 722 -40.18 5.41 16.85
CA ILE A 722 -39.56 6.08 15.71
C ILE A 722 -40.57 6.91 14.91
N ALA A 723 -41.85 6.53 14.89
CA ALA A 723 -42.89 7.24 14.17
C ALA A 723 -43.36 8.55 14.85
N ASP A 724 -43.15 8.70 16.17
CA ASP A 724 -43.62 9.88 16.94
C ASP A 724 -42.55 10.99 17.01
N THR A 725 -41.34 10.75 16.51
CA THR A 725 -40.25 11.75 16.55
C THR A 725 -40.04 12.50 15.24
N LEU A 726 -40.79 12.21 14.18
CA LEU A 726 -40.62 12.80 12.83
C LEU A 726 -41.84 13.60 12.33
N SER A 727 -42.81 13.96 13.15
CA SER A 727 -43.90 14.87 12.75
C SER A 727 -43.59 16.31 13.20
N VAL A 728 -42.81 17.04 12.45
CA VAL A 728 -42.72 18.51 12.55
C VAL A 728 -43.62 19.10 11.48
N GLN A 729 -44.68 19.78 11.93
CA GLN A 729 -45.56 20.59 11.10
C GLN A 729 -44.82 21.84 10.56
N PRO A 730 -45.21 22.38 9.40
CA PRO A 730 -44.59 23.56 8.83
C PRO A 730 -45.02 24.82 9.60
N VAL A 731 -44.05 25.65 9.98
CA VAL A 731 -44.24 26.95 10.58
C VAL A 731 -44.12 28.02 9.50
N ASP A 732 -45.12 28.89 9.51
CA ASP A 732 -45.39 30.04 8.66
C ASP A 732 -44.26 31.07 8.65
N GLU A 733 -43.95 31.56 7.45
CA GLU A 733 -43.07 32.72 7.25
C GLU A 733 -43.78 33.98 7.71
N THR A 734 -43.20 34.67 8.69
CA THR A 734 -43.10 36.15 8.74
C THR A 734 -42.53 36.59 10.10
N VAL A 735 -41.59 37.51 10.00
CA VAL A 735 -41.04 38.43 11.01
C VAL A 735 -39.57 38.17 11.38
N ILE A 736 -38.75 38.98 10.73
CA ILE A 736 -37.37 39.33 11.15
C ILE A 736 -37.49 40.49 12.19
N PRO A 737 -36.72 40.46 13.28
CA PRO A 737 -35.85 41.60 13.57
C PRO A 737 -34.39 41.22 13.84
N ALA A 738 -33.52 42.16 13.44
CA ALA A 738 -32.12 42.16 13.61
C ALA A 738 -31.71 42.41 15.08
N ALA A 739 -30.63 41.77 15.52
CA ALA A 739 -29.47 42.39 16.13
C ALA A 739 -28.70 41.42 17.05
N ASP A 740 -27.37 41.41 16.84
CA ASP A 740 -26.30 41.27 17.82
C ASP A 740 -26.50 40.36 19.05
N GLU A 741 -25.70 39.25 19.09
CA GLU A 741 -24.85 38.90 20.23
C GLU A 741 -24.01 37.63 19.93
N THR A 742 -22.77 37.63 20.39
CA THR A 742 -21.70 36.66 20.24
C THR A 742 -21.99 35.28 20.86
N PRO A 743 -21.43 34.19 20.38
CA PRO A 743 -21.74 32.84 20.85
C PRO A 743 -20.99 32.49 22.15
N ALA A 744 -21.74 32.07 23.16
CA ALA A 744 -21.24 31.45 24.37
C ALA A 744 -21.12 29.94 24.21
N ASP A 745 -20.00 29.51 24.61
CA ASP A 745 -19.39 28.23 24.99
C ASP A 745 -20.24 26.95 24.92
N ILE A 746 -19.86 26.07 23.99
CA ILE A 746 -20.41 24.71 23.78
C ILE A 746 -20.06 23.76 24.94
N THR A 747 -19.12 24.12 25.82
CA THR A 747 -18.63 23.26 26.91
C THR A 747 -19.69 23.07 28.03
N SER A 748 -20.66 23.98 28.13
CA SER A 748 -21.73 23.91 29.14
C SER A 748 -22.86 22.95 28.77
N LEU A 749 -23.03 22.62 27.51
CA LEU A 749 -24.10 21.71 27.06
C LEU A 749 -23.74 20.23 27.23
N ILE A 750 -22.46 19.90 27.24
CA ILE A 750 -21.97 18.51 27.38
C ILE A 750 -22.03 18.04 28.85
N GLN A 751 -21.96 18.96 29.83
CA GLN A 751 -22.10 18.58 31.25
C GLN A 751 -23.53 18.33 31.71
N LEU A 752 -24.51 18.80 30.97
CA LEU A 752 -25.94 18.58 31.33
C LEU A 752 -26.46 17.22 30.85
N VAL A 753 -25.82 16.59 29.88
CA VAL A 753 -26.24 15.28 29.35
C VAL A 753 -25.60 14.11 30.11
N LEU A 754 -24.54 14.36 30.89
CA LEU A 754 -23.85 13.32 31.66
C LEU A 754 -24.23 13.24 33.15
N SER A 755 -25.22 14.05 33.63
CA SER A 755 -25.63 14.03 35.01
C SER A 755 -27.11 13.67 35.23
N GLY A 756 -27.76 13.02 34.27
CA GLY A 756 -29.13 12.54 34.43
C GLY A 756 -29.18 11.02 34.50
N THR A 757 -29.14 10.49 35.72
CA THR A 757 -29.48 9.15 36.21
C THR A 757 -30.03 8.13 35.19
#